data_b612ba1c82dfb321c507512b03b4be40
#
_entry.id   b612ba1c82dfb321c507512b03b4be40
#
_cell.length_a   1.000
_cell.length_b   1.000
_cell.length_c   1.000
_cell.angle_alpha   90.00
_cell.angle_beta   90.00
_cell.angle_gamma   90.00
#
_symmetry.space_group_name_H-M   'P 1'
#
loop_
_entity.id
_entity.type
_entity.pdbx_description
1 polymer ?
#
loop_
_entity_poly.entity_id
_entity_poly.type
_entity_poly.pdbx_seq_one_letter_code
_entity_poly.pdbx_strand_id
1 'polypeptide(L)'
;MKLGCPSSLACAMLTVAGLLAAVPAAALEPAPARLDYQVDEGLNINRFVREGSVAAHLVLRSGSDPRILIAFPAGDSGVGVWFAHRSGKIRWMLQGAPRAIQRLDGRGRALHGIVADATIEAADLQIRQVLLSSVRVLRDYQSLGAAPAAVGARPVVQARAISWSRDRLDGAAGYQLTLAVTHGGLRGERITAASDGRIGLRITGLTGEPPLSALAGKDLLNDLASSDSAARNTLAFLAYREKLLAGSWRFQTYFGRDTLISARLLMPVLSETAVEAALASVLERLSPQGEVAHEEDIGERAVLDHMERDGSRSAVPVLDYKMVDGNYLLAPVASAWLVRDERGRSRAAAFLAAAAGPAGGRTRGAALSANLRLVLQSAIGFAAQPDAAHLIGLKRGIAVGDWRDSESGLGGGRYPYDVNAALVPAALAAASQMKESGLLSPYLSAEDETLFARAAQLAQVWRDKAPRLFAIHFSHRAAEDAIRSYAVSLGVASEPALHALADGDLTFPALALDGAGHPIPVMHSDEGFALLFDDLDPARVDEAVTVLLRAFPAGLMTEVGMLVANPAFCAPSVQASFSRNAYHGTVVWSWQQALFAAGVVRQLARSDLPAAVRAHLAAAQRTLWAAIDATSSVSNSELWSWSYADGHYQIAPFGSAAADVDESDAAQLWSTAYLAVRRTVVAVGAASGARLAVRTRARDSMTANEAALQ
;
A
#
# COMPACT_ATOMS: atom_id res chain seq x y z
N MET A 1 -30.89 57.25 -61.83
CA MET A 1 -32.26 57.83 -62.05
C MET A 1 -33.09 57.50 -60.82
N LYS A 2 -33.45 58.57 -60.09
CA LYS A 2 -34.66 58.85 -59.29
C LYS A 2 -35.12 57.76 -58.31
N LEU A 3 -34.96 57.95 -56.98
CA LEU A 3 -35.79 58.70 -56.04
C LEU A 3 -37.07 57.90 -55.60
N GLY A 4 -37.17 57.77 -54.27
CA GLY A 4 -38.39 57.77 -53.52
C GLY A 4 -38.36 57.09 -52.16
N CYS A 5 -38.08 57.85 -51.08
CA CYS A 5 -38.61 57.63 -49.72
C CYS A 5 -40.02 58.27 -49.66
N PRO A 6 -40.95 58.01 -48.70
CA PRO A 6 -40.78 58.06 -47.28
C PRO A 6 -41.70 57.15 -46.40
N SER A 7 -41.22 56.95 -45.13
CA SER A 7 -41.90 57.02 -43.82
C SER A 7 -43.31 56.38 -43.60
N SER A 8 -43.40 55.54 -42.54
CA SER A 8 -44.25 55.81 -41.37
C SER A 8 -43.85 54.98 -40.14
N LEU A 9 -43.62 55.65 -39.01
CA LEU A 9 -43.54 55.14 -37.69
C LEU A 9 -44.80 54.46 -37.24
N ALA A 10 -44.72 53.24 -36.74
CA ALA A 10 -45.72 52.70 -35.85
C ALA A 10 -44.99 52.13 -34.60
N CYS A 11 -45.21 52.83 -33.49
CA CYS A 11 -44.73 52.52 -32.14
C CYS A 11 -45.58 51.33 -31.62
N ALA A 12 -44.99 50.16 -31.45
CA ALA A 12 -45.59 49.05 -30.71
C ALA A 12 -44.87 48.88 -29.38
N MET A 13 -45.52 49.28 -28.29
CA MET A 13 -45.09 48.97 -26.94
C MET A 13 -45.26 47.45 -26.73
N LEU A 14 -44.15 46.72 -26.62
CA LEU A 14 -44.13 45.36 -26.10
C LEU A 14 -43.85 45.42 -24.58
N THR A 15 -44.87 45.13 -23.78
CA THR A 15 -44.75 44.82 -22.36
C THR A 15 -43.97 43.51 -22.21
N VAL A 16 -42.72 43.60 -21.75
CA VAL A 16 -41.94 42.42 -21.34
C VAL A 16 -42.38 42.03 -19.92
N ALA A 17 -43.25 41.01 -19.83
CA ALA A 17 -43.50 40.30 -18.58
C ALA A 17 -42.24 39.46 -18.23
N GLY A 18 -41.48 39.90 -17.25
CA GLY A 18 -40.33 39.15 -16.74
C GLY A 18 -40.77 37.88 -16.06
N LEU A 19 -40.53 36.72 -16.70
CA LEU A 19 -40.51 35.45 -16.01
C LEU A 19 -39.20 35.41 -15.20
N LEU A 20 -39.26 35.68 -13.90
CA LEU A 20 -38.27 35.27 -12.92
C LEU A 20 -38.29 33.74 -12.83
N ALA A 21 -37.49 33.05 -13.63
CA ALA A 21 -37.19 31.67 -13.42
C ALA A 21 -36.41 31.58 -12.09
N ALA A 22 -37.05 31.01 -11.06
CA ALA A 22 -36.39 30.62 -9.83
C ALA A 22 -35.29 29.63 -10.19
N VAL A 23 -34.04 30.07 -10.07
CA VAL A 23 -32.87 29.17 -10.07
C VAL A 23 -33.06 28.25 -8.89
N PRO A 24 -33.15 26.91 -9.05
CA PRO A 24 -33.20 26.03 -7.89
C PRO A 24 -31.92 26.27 -7.09
N ALA A 25 -32.08 26.61 -5.81
CA ALA A 25 -30.99 26.64 -4.88
C ALA A 25 -30.31 25.27 -4.93
N ALA A 26 -29.11 25.21 -5.52
CA ALA A 26 -28.28 24.02 -5.41
C ALA A 26 -28.21 23.70 -3.92
N ALA A 27 -28.74 22.55 -3.53
CA ALA A 27 -28.55 22.03 -2.20
C ALA A 27 -27.04 22.07 -1.93
N LEU A 28 -26.62 22.85 -0.94
CA LEU A 28 -25.26 22.84 -0.45
C LEU A 28 -24.97 21.37 -0.10
N GLU A 29 -24.10 20.74 -0.88
CA GLU A 29 -23.53 19.44 -0.47
C GLU A 29 -22.97 19.63 0.94
N PRO A 30 -23.25 18.71 1.88
CA PRO A 30 -22.69 18.81 3.23
C PRO A 30 -21.19 18.92 3.08
N ALA A 31 -20.60 19.95 3.71
CA ALA A 31 -19.18 20.18 3.69
C ALA A 31 -18.46 18.84 3.99
N PRO A 32 -17.47 18.44 3.17
CA PRO A 32 -16.82 17.16 3.34
C PRO A 32 -16.31 17.05 4.77
N ALA A 33 -16.68 15.96 5.46
CA ALA A 33 -16.36 15.75 6.85
C ALA A 33 -14.83 15.93 7.02
N ARG A 34 -14.44 16.79 7.96
CA ARG A 34 -13.03 17.00 8.30
C ARG A 34 -12.45 15.71 8.83
N LEU A 35 -11.34 15.25 8.22
CA LEU A 35 -10.52 14.19 8.75
C LEU A 35 -9.34 14.81 9.52
N ASP A 36 -9.17 14.41 10.77
CA ASP A 36 -8.11 14.94 11.63
C ASP A 36 -7.79 13.89 12.71
N TYR A 37 -6.65 13.20 12.57
CA TYR A 37 -6.23 12.18 13.54
C TYR A 37 -4.71 12.15 13.69
N GLN A 38 -4.23 11.57 14.78
CA GLN A 38 -2.82 11.47 15.14
C GLN A 38 -2.44 10.02 15.37
N VAL A 39 -1.24 9.66 14.91
CA VAL A 39 -0.57 8.40 15.22
C VAL A 39 0.83 8.74 15.74
N ASP A 40 1.11 8.35 16.98
CA ASP A 40 2.45 8.48 17.55
C ASP A 40 3.22 7.18 17.28
N GLU A 41 4.36 7.30 16.62
CA GLU A 41 5.21 6.16 16.28
C GLU A 41 6.67 6.49 16.60
N GLY A 42 7.26 5.78 17.55
CA GLY A 42 8.62 6.02 17.99
C GLY A 42 8.84 7.47 18.46
N LEU A 43 9.67 8.21 17.74
CA LEU A 43 9.96 9.62 18.00
C LEU A 43 9.09 10.58 17.18
N ASN A 44 8.21 10.07 16.33
CA ASN A 44 7.39 10.88 15.44
C ASN A 44 5.97 11.11 16.00
N ILE A 45 5.53 12.35 15.92
CA ILE A 45 4.11 12.71 15.94
C ILE A 45 3.66 12.81 14.49
N ASN A 46 2.78 11.90 14.05
CA ASN A 46 2.19 11.90 12.73
C ASN A 46 0.77 12.45 12.81
N ARG A 47 0.52 13.62 12.22
CA ARG A 47 -0.80 14.23 12.20
C ARG A 47 -1.33 14.29 10.77
N PHE A 48 -2.45 13.64 10.54
CA PHE A 48 -3.13 13.57 9.24
C PHE A 48 -4.32 14.49 9.23
N VAL A 49 -4.38 15.38 8.27
CA VAL A 49 -5.44 16.37 8.14
C VAL A 49 -5.98 16.37 6.71
N ARG A 50 -7.31 16.34 6.58
CA ARG A 50 -8.00 16.64 5.33
C ARG A 50 -9.21 17.52 5.63
N GLU A 51 -9.30 18.66 4.97
CA GLU A 51 -10.39 19.61 5.11
C GLU A 51 -10.66 20.23 3.72
N GLY A 52 -11.84 19.99 3.17
CA GLY A 52 -12.15 20.33 1.79
C GLY A 52 -11.21 19.60 0.83
N SER A 53 -10.60 20.34 -0.08
CA SER A 53 -9.60 19.83 -1.05
C SER A 53 -8.17 19.77 -0.49
N VAL A 54 -7.93 20.30 0.71
CA VAL A 54 -6.60 20.30 1.33
C VAL A 54 -6.39 19.01 2.10
N ALA A 55 -5.32 18.28 1.77
CA ALA A 55 -4.86 17.12 2.52
C ALA A 55 -3.37 17.26 2.83
N ALA A 56 -2.96 16.96 4.06
CA ALA A 56 -1.58 17.03 4.48
C ALA A 56 -1.27 16.03 5.60
N HIS A 57 -0.05 15.52 5.60
CA HIS A 57 0.55 14.75 6.68
C HIS A 57 1.67 15.58 7.31
N LEU A 58 1.48 16.01 8.54
CA LEU A 58 2.51 16.69 9.35
C LEU A 58 3.27 15.67 10.18
N VAL A 59 4.59 15.66 10.07
CA VAL A 59 5.50 14.85 10.88
C VAL A 59 6.36 15.79 11.73
N LEU A 60 6.32 15.60 13.05
CA LEU A 60 7.21 16.26 14.00
C LEU A 60 8.10 15.17 14.63
N ARG A 61 9.36 15.10 14.24
CA ARG A 61 10.30 14.14 14.83
C ARG A 61 11.01 14.74 16.02
N SER A 62 10.91 14.08 17.14
CA SER A 62 11.61 14.32 18.39
C SER A 62 13.02 13.70 18.38
N GLY A 63 13.74 13.74 19.50
CA GLY A 63 15.06 13.10 19.67
C GLY A 63 16.23 14.04 19.43
N SER A 64 17.40 13.45 19.07
CA SER A 64 18.65 14.19 18.83
C SER A 64 18.71 14.88 17.47
N ASP A 65 17.94 14.40 16.50
CA ASP A 65 17.90 14.90 15.11
C ASP A 65 16.50 15.39 14.76
N PRO A 66 16.05 16.50 15.37
CA PRO A 66 14.68 16.99 15.22
C PRO A 66 14.43 17.50 13.82
N ARG A 67 13.20 17.27 13.33
CA ARG A 67 12.75 17.78 12.04
C ARG A 67 11.25 18.02 12.01
N ILE A 68 10.84 18.81 11.04
CA ILE A 68 9.44 19.08 10.70
C ILE A 68 9.28 18.77 9.21
N LEU A 69 8.33 17.89 8.86
CA LEU A 69 7.96 17.62 7.49
C LEU A 69 6.46 17.83 7.33
N ILE A 70 6.05 18.37 6.18
CA ILE A 70 4.65 18.39 5.76
C ILE A 70 4.60 17.83 4.36
N ALA A 71 3.98 16.68 4.21
CA ALA A 71 3.77 16.00 2.95
C ALA A 71 2.33 16.20 2.46
N PHE A 72 2.15 16.38 1.16
CA PHE A 72 0.86 16.61 0.52
C PHE A 72 0.60 15.52 -0.53
N PRO A 73 -0.56 14.84 -0.50
CA PRO A 73 -0.99 13.93 -1.59
C PRO A 73 -0.99 14.60 -2.97
N ALA A 74 -1.23 15.91 -3.00
CA ALA A 74 -1.15 16.72 -4.19
C ALA A 74 0.28 16.73 -4.77
N GLY A 75 0.46 16.14 -5.96
CA GLY A 75 1.73 16.09 -6.67
C GLY A 75 2.83 15.29 -5.97
N ASP A 76 2.52 14.45 -4.99
CA ASP A 76 3.50 13.80 -4.11
C ASP A 76 4.54 14.82 -3.60
N SER A 77 4.06 15.96 -3.11
CA SER A 77 4.88 17.12 -2.78
C SER A 77 5.08 17.27 -1.27
N GLY A 78 6.11 18.00 -0.88
CA GLY A 78 6.39 18.21 0.52
C GLY A 78 7.33 19.38 0.80
N VAL A 79 7.30 19.82 2.06
CA VAL A 79 8.23 20.81 2.60
C VAL A 79 8.81 20.27 3.91
N GLY A 80 10.10 20.46 4.11
CA GLY A 80 10.78 19.94 5.30
C GLY A 80 11.87 20.85 5.82
N VAL A 81 12.07 20.84 7.12
CA VAL A 81 13.20 21.47 7.82
C VAL A 81 13.86 20.48 8.76
N TRP A 82 15.16 20.33 8.64
CA TRP A 82 16.05 19.58 9.50
C TRP A 82 16.85 20.53 10.36
N PHE A 83 16.90 20.24 11.65
CA PHE A 83 17.72 21.01 12.60
C PHE A 83 19.05 20.30 12.83
N ALA A 84 20.02 21.05 13.35
CA ALA A 84 21.31 20.48 13.71
C ALA A 84 21.17 19.44 14.82
N HIS A 85 22.03 18.42 14.77
CA HIS A 85 22.11 17.37 15.81
C HIS A 85 22.32 17.97 17.21
N ARG A 86 21.69 17.36 18.20
CA ARG A 86 21.78 17.78 19.60
C ARG A 86 22.23 16.62 20.49
N SER A 87 23.04 16.92 21.46
CA SER A 87 23.48 15.93 22.48
C SER A 87 22.37 15.48 23.43
N GLY A 88 21.27 16.24 23.55
CA GLY A 88 20.09 15.93 24.36
C GLY A 88 18.88 15.57 23.53
N LYS A 89 18.10 14.59 23.99
CA LYS A 89 16.82 14.25 23.37
C LYS A 89 15.79 15.33 23.68
N ILE A 90 15.18 15.88 22.64
CA ILE A 90 14.10 16.86 22.76
C ILE A 90 12.77 16.27 22.31
N ARG A 91 11.65 16.83 22.76
CA ARG A 91 10.33 16.33 22.43
C ARG A 91 9.45 17.46 21.89
N TRP A 92 8.85 17.23 20.74
CA TRP A 92 7.80 18.08 20.19
C TRP A 92 6.48 17.85 20.92
N MET A 93 5.70 18.91 21.02
CA MET A 93 4.31 18.88 21.47
C MET A 93 3.47 19.71 20.49
N LEU A 94 2.52 19.06 19.82
CA LEU A 94 1.58 19.73 18.92
C LEU A 94 0.53 20.48 19.77
N GLN A 95 0.26 21.73 19.40
CA GLN A 95 -0.68 22.60 20.11
C GLN A 95 -1.99 22.71 19.33
N GLY A 96 -2.96 21.88 19.69
CA GLY A 96 -4.25 21.82 19.00
C GLY A 96 -4.19 21.16 17.64
N ALA A 97 -5.28 21.29 16.90
CA ALA A 97 -5.41 20.70 15.57
C ALA A 97 -4.84 21.63 14.49
N PRO A 98 -4.05 21.12 13.52
CA PRO A 98 -3.68 21.88 12.34
C PRO A 98 -4.92 22.32 11.57
N ARG A 99 -4.82 23.44 10.85
CA ARG A 99 -5.93 24.00 10.06
C ARG A 99 -5.53 24.10 8.60
N ALA A 100 -6.44 23.74 7.72
CA ALA A 100 -6.27 23.97 6.29
C ALA A 100 -6.26 25.47 5.98
N ILE A 101 -5.42 25.87 5.05
CA ILE A 101 -5.35 27.22 4.53
C ILE A 101 -5.14 27.24 3.02
N GLN A 102 -5.63 28.30 2.39
CA GLN A 102 -5.39 28.60 0.99
C GLN A 102 -4.90 30.04 0.86
N ARG A 103 -3.95 30.28 -0.04
CA ARG A 103 -3.35 31.59 -0.31
C ARG A 103 -3.04 31.73 -1.79
N LEU A 104 -2.82 32.95 -2.21
CA LEU A 104 -2.18 33.24 -3.50
C LEU A 104 -0.71 33.53 -3.28
N ASP A 105 0.12 33.07 -4.20
CA ASP A 105 1.53 33.44 -4.24
C ASP A 105 1.72 34.88 -4.79
N GLY A 106 2.95 35.36 -4.86
CA GLY A 106 3.27 36.68 -5.37
C GLY A 106 2.91 36.92 -6.86
N ARG A 107 2.51 35.87 -7.59
CA ARG A 107 2.04 35.94 -8.98
C ARG A 107 0.54 35.66 -9.11
N GLY A 108 -0.19 35.56 -8.00
CA GLY A 108 -1.63 35.28 -8.00
C GLY A 108 -2.02 33.84 -8.26
N ARG A 109 -1.08 32.89 -8.17
CA ARG A 109 -1.37 31.44 -8.31
C ARG A 109 -1.76 30.84 -6.97
N ALA A 110 -2.70 29.90 -6.99
CA ALA A 110 -3.21 29.27 -5.78
C ALA A 110 -2.16 28.37 -5.12
N LEU A 111 -2.00 28.52 -3.80
CA LEU A 111 -1.29 27.62 -2.89
C LEU A 111 -2.26 27.15 -1.83
N HIS A 112 -2.14 25.88 -1.44
CA HIS A 112 -2.92 25.30 -0.36
C HIS A 112 -2.05 24.46 0.57
N GLY A 113 -2.48 24.27 1.79
CA GLY A 113 -1.75 23.49 2.78
C GLY A 113 -2.27 23.70 4.19
N ILE A 114 -1.41 23.63 5.19
CA ILE A 114 -1.79 23.70 6.59
C ILE A 114 -0.97 24.70 7.39
N VAL A 115 -1.58 25.14 8.50
CA VAL A 115 -0.91 25.82 9.60
C VAL A 115 -1.07 25.02 10.87
N ALA A 116 0.04 24.82 11.60
CA ALA A 116 0.08 24.10 12.88
C ALA A 116 0.89 24.90 13.89
N ASP A 117 0.51 24.82 15.16
CA ASP A 117 1.28 25.37 16.27
C ASP A 117 1.93 24.23 17.05
N ALA A 118 3.22 24.34 17.35
CA ALA A 118 3.97 23.35 18.09
C ALA A 118 4.92 24.01 19.11
N THR A 119 5.20 23.31 20.19
CA THR A 119 6.20 23.70 21.18
C THR A 119 7.25 22.63 21.36
N ILE A 120 8.44 23.04 21.80
CA ILE A 120 9.52 22.14 22.08
C ILE A 120 10.34 22.67 23.27
N GLU A 121 10.78 21.77 24.15
CA GLU A 121 11.69 22.09 25.25
C GLU A 121 13.12 21.91 24.74
N ALA A 122 13.75 23.04 24.43
CA ALA A 122 15.12 23.09 23.94
C ALA A 122 15.69 24.51 24.15
N ALA A 123 16.96 24.63 24.49
CA ALA A 123 17.60 25.94 24.62
C ALA A 123 17.63 26.71 23.29
N ASP A 124 17.82 25.98 22.19
CA ASP A 124 17.81 26.54 20.85
C ASP A 124 17.57 25.45 19.79
N LEU A 125 17.26 25.89 18.57
CA LEU A 125 17.21 25.08 17.34
C LEU A 125 17.99 25.82 16.26
N GLN A 126 19.03 25.19 15.70
CA GLN A 126 19.75 25.69 14.54
C GLN A 126 19.23 24.99 13.29
N ILE A 127 18.70 25.74 12.34
CA ILE A 127 18.29 25.21 11.04
C ILE A 127 19.53 24.76 10.27
N ARG A 128 19.51 23.53 9.79
CA ARG A 128 20.60 22.89 9.01
C ARG A 128 20.26 22.83 7.55
N GLN A 129 19.05 22.37 7.23
CA GLN A 129 18.59 22.18 5.85
C GLN A 129 17.10 22.47 5.76
N VAL A 130 16.69 23.06 4.65
CA VAL A 130 15.29 23.18 4.24
C VAL A 130 15.14 22.70 2.81
N LEU A 131 14.12 21.89 2.57
CA LEU A 131 13.77 21.39 1.24
C LEU A 131 12.29 21.62 0.96
N LEU A 132 12.01 22.07 -0.25
CA LEU A 132 10.67 22.31 -0.77
C LEU A 132 10.61 21.66 -2.14
N SER A 133 10.03 20.45 -2.25
CA SER A 133 10.06 19.66 -3.48
C SER A 133 9.05 18.52 -3.44
N SER A 134 9.31 17.45 -4.17
CA SER A 134 8.56 16.20 -4.00
C SER A 134 8.95 15.49 -2.71
N VAL A 135 8.06 14.68 -2.18
CA VAL A 135 8.32 13.80 -1.04
C VAL A 135 9.52 12.87 -1.31
N ARG A 136 9.68 12.41 -2.53
CA ARG A 136 10.80 11.56 -2.94
C ARG A 136 12.15 12.25 -2.69
N VAL A 137 12.29 13.54 -3.04
CA VAL A 137 13.51 14.32 -2.77
C VAL A 137 13.75 14.49 -1.26
N LEU A 138 12.69 14.68 -0.47
CA LEU A 138 12.80 14.77 0.99
C LEU A 138 13.28 13.43 1.58
N ARG A 139 12.76 12.30 1.09
CA ARG A 139 13.14 10.94 1.48
C ARG A 139 14.59 10.62 1.11
N ASP A 140 15.00 10.96 -0.11
CA ASP A 140 16.37 10.75 -0.58
C ASP A 140 17.36 11.58 0.25
N TYR A 141 17.03 12.84 0.58
CA TYR A 141 17.85 13.64 1.48
C TYR A 141 17.95 13.00 2.88
N GLN A 142 16.86 12.49 3.41
CA GLN A 142 16.86 11.80 4.71
C GLN A 142 17.80 10.59 4.73
N SER A 143 17.86 9.83 3.65
CA SER A 143 18.64 8.60 3.54
C SER A 143 20.10 8.87 3.14
N LEU A 144 20.34 9.82 2.23
CA LEU A 144 21.65 10.05 1.58
C LEU A 144 22.36 11.32 2.06
N GLY A 145 21.66 12.24 2.73
CA GLY A 145 22.19 13.52 3.17
C GLY A 145 22.42 14.53 2.04
N ALA A 146 21.93 14.25 0.83
CA ALA A 146 22.10 15.08 -0.35
C ALA A 146 20.78 15.34 -1.08
N ALA A 147 20.62 16.52 -1.65
CA ALA A 147 19.47 16.87 -2.49
C ALA A 147 19.96 17.59 -3.76
N PRO A 148 19.19 17.55 -4.88
CA PRO A 148 19.52 18.26 -6.10
C PRO A 148 19.67 19.76 -5.84
N ALA A 149 20.73 20.39 -6.33
CA ALA A 149 20.95 21.83 -6.15
C ALA A 149 19.81 22.69 -6.71
N ALA A 150 19.11 22.20 -7.73
CA ALA A 150 17.99 22.87 -8.38
C ALA A 150 16.79 23.12 -7.44
N VAL A 151 16.64 22.35 -6.36
CA VAL A 151 15.53 22.51 -5.39
C VAL A 151 15.89 23.38 -4.19
N GLY A 152 17.05 24.00 -4.18
CA GLY A 152 17.47 24.93 -3.14
C GLY A 152 16.57 26.17 -3.05
N ALA A 153 16.25 26.62 -1.85
CA ALA A 153 15.51 27.85 -1.59
C ALA A 153 16.27 28.74 -0.59
N ARG A 154 16.26 30.05 -0.82
CA ARG A 154 16.91 31.02 0.09
C ARG A 154 15.94 31.45 1.18
N PRO A 155 16.40 31.59 2.43
CA PRO A 155 15.57 32.09 3.51
C PRO A 155 15.30 33.60 3.37
N VAL A 156 14.07 33.99 3.73
CA VAL A 156 13.70 35.39 3.99
C VAL A 156 13.44 35.50 5.50
N VAL A 157 14.32 36.21 6.18
CA VAL A 157 14.27 36.40 7.64
C VAL A 157 13.59 37.71 7.96
N GLN A 158 12.58 37.67 8.83
CA GLN A 158 11.89 38.80 9.43
C GLN A 158 12.10 38.76 10.95
N ALA A 159 11.61 39.79 11.68
CA ALA A 159 11.86 39.90 13.11
C ALA A 159 11.53 38.63 13.93
N ARG A 160 10.44 37.93 13.60
CA ARG A 160 9.98 36.72 14.31
C ARG A 160 9.60 35.57 13.38
N ALA A 161 9.96 35.63 12.10
CA ALA A 161 9.64 34.59 11.15
C ALA A 161 10.76 34.38 10.15
N ILE A 162 10.92 33.15 9.74
CA ILE A 162 11.79 32.78 8.63
C ILE A 162 10.95 31.97 7.62
N SER A 163 11.07 32.30 6.35
CA SER A 163 10.29 31.66 5.28
C SER A 163 11.15 31.33 4.08
N TRP A 164 10.75 30.28 3.38
CA TRP A 164 11.32 29.83 2.11
C TRP A 164 10.19 29.64 1.13
N SER A 165 10.43 30.07 -0.11
CA SER A 165 9.49 29.84 -1.20
C SER A 165 10.26 29.69 -2.52
N ARG A 166 9.71 28.89 -3.42
CA ARG A 166 10.20 28.75 -4.78
C ARG A 166 9.10 28.24 -5.70
N ASP A 167 9.22 28.54 -6.98
CA ASP A 167 8.39 27.91 -8.00
C ASP A 167 8.81 26.45 -8.20
N ARG A 168 7.91 25.62 -8.74
CA ARG A 168 8.24 24.31 -9.28
C ARG A 168 9.22 24.49 -10.45
N LEU A 169 10.06 23.50 -10.72
CA LEU A 169 11.15 23.61 -11.70
C LEU A 169 10.68 23.87 -13.14
N ASP A 170 9.45 23.52 -13.47
CA ASP A 170 8.80 23.83 -14.76
C ASP A 170 8.15 25.23 -14.80
N GLY A 171 8.21 25.99 -13.71
CA GLY A 171 7.63 27.32 -13.58
C GLY A 171 6.18 27.36 -13.08
N ALA A 172 5.57 26.21 -12.80
CA ALA A 172 4.25 26.14 -12.16
C ALA A 172 4.29 26.69 -10.72
N ALA A 173 3.11 26.82 -10.09
CA ALA A 173 3.01 27.17 -8.68
C ALA A 173 3.78 26.14 -7.84
N GLY A 174 4.63 26.62 -6.95
CA GLY A 174 5.56 25.77 -6.23
C GLY A 174 5.21 25.62 -4.75
N TYR A 175 6.18 25.90 -3.88
CA TYR A 175 6.09 25.50 -2.48
C TYR A 175 6.49 26.66 -1.57
N GLN A 176 5.93 26.66 -0.35
CA GLN A 176 6.27 27.60 0.70
C GLN A 176 6.35 26.91 2.06
N LEU A 177 7.40 27.24 2.85
CA LEU A 177 7.49 26.88 4.26
C LEU A 177 7.76 28.16 5.05
N THR A 178 7.04 28.36 6.18
CA THR A 178 7.25 29.46 7.10
C THR A 178 7.27 28.95 8.53
N LEU A 179 8.30 29.33 9.29
CA LEU A 179 8.39 29.14 10.72
C LEU A 179 8.28 30.50 11.39
N ALA A 180 7.17 30.77 12.09
CA ALA A 180 6.99 31.97 12.89
C ALA A 180 7.20 31.63 14.37
N VAL A 181 8.12 32.32 15.04
CA VAL A 181 8.42 32.11 16.45
C VAL A 181 7.36 32.79 17.29
N THR A 182 6.48 32.00 17.89
CA THR A 182 5.40 32.46 18.79
C THR A 182 5.91 32.67 20.21
N HIS A 183 6.88 31.85 20.64
CA HIS A 183 7.52 31.94 21.96
C HIS A 183 9.03 31.68 21.81
N GLY A 184 9.87 32.55 22.37
CA GLY A 184 11.31 32.58 22.17
C GLY A 184 11.81 33.69 21.23
N GLY A 185 13.00 33.53 20.66
CA GLY A 185 13.65 34.50 19.79
C GLY A 185 14.12 33.90 18.47
N LEU A 186 14.37 34.76 17.46
CA LEU A 186 14.94 34.37 16.16
C LEU A 186 16.13 35.28 15.84
N ARG A 187 17.30 34.67 15.49
CA ARG A 187 18.49 35.39 15.01
C ARG A 187 19.06 34.64 13.80
N GLY A 188 18.87 35.17 12.61
CA GLY A 188 19.21 34.44 11.38
C GLY A 188 18.46 33.13 11.28
N GLU A 189 19.18 32.01 11.20
CA GLU A 189 18.62 30.64 11.14
C GLU A 189 18.65 29.93 12.51
N ARG A 190 18.91 30.66 13.60
CA ARG A 190 18.90 30.14 14.97
C ARG A 190 17.67 30.65 15.72
N ILE A 191 16.90 29.69 16.24
CA ILE A 191 15.74 29.95 17.11
C ILE A 191 16.16 29.65 18.55
N THR A 192 15.90 30.57 19.49
CA THR A 192 16.30 30.45 20.90
C THR A 192 15.07 30.39 21.78
N ALA A 193 15.18 29.65 22.87
CA ALA A 193 14.13 29.55 23.87
C ALA A 193 13.86 30.90 24.56
N ALA A 194 12.64 31.04 25.09
CA ALA A 194 12.31 32.05 26.08
C ALA A 194 12.92 31.68 27.47
N SER A 195 12.71 32.54 28.47
CA SER A 195 13.25 32.35 29.81
C SER A 195 12.79 31.08 30.52
N ASP A 196 11.68 30.46 30.06
CA ASP A 196 11.11 29.21 30.57
C ASP A 196 11.72 27.95 29.88
N GLY A 197 12.71 28.11 29.02
CA GLY A 197 13.38 26.99 28.31
C GLY A 197 12.57 26.41 27.14
N ARG A 198 11.51 27.09 26.71
CA ARG A 198 10.62 26.62 25.63
C ARG A 198 10.72 27.47 24.37
N ILE A 199 10.53 26.81 23.23
CA ILE A 199 10.36 27.41 21.91
C ILE A 199 8.96 27.09 21.42
N GLY A 200 8.21 28.11 21.01
CA GLY A 200 6.93 27.96 20.33
C GLY A 200 7.04 28.35 18.87
N LEU A 201 6.50 27.53 17.99
CA LEU A 201 6.51 27.74 16.54
C LEU A 201 5.11 27.66 15.97
N ARG A 202 4.79 28.58 15.07
CA ARG A 202 3.72 28.42 14.09
C ARG A 202 4.35 28.00 12.78
N ILE A 203 3.96 26.81 12.32
CA ILE A 203 4.50 26.14 11.13
C ILE A 203 3.44 26.29 10.04
N THR A 204 3.83 26.83 8.88
CA THR A 204 2.95 26.93 7.71
C THR A 204 3.65 26.28 6.52
N GLY A 205 3.04 25.22 5.97
CA GLY A 205 3.51 24.57 4.75
C GLY A 205 2.45 24.61 3.66
N LEU A 206 2.84 24.97 2.45
CA LEU A 206 1.97 25.13 1.29
C LEU A 206 2.56 24.47 0.06
N THR A 207 1.67 23.95 -0.80
CA THR A 207 1.98 23.44 -2.15
C THR A 207 1.06 24.10 -3.18
N GLY A 208 1.56 24.26 -4.39
CA GLY A 208 0.79 24.68 -5.57
C GLY A 208 0.37 23.53 -6.48
N GLU A 209 0.64 22.29 -6.07
CA GLU A 209 0.22 21.11 -6.83
C GLU A 209 -1.30 20.95 -6.81
N PRO A 210 -1.93 20.47 -7.90
CA PRO A 210 -3.38 20.27 -7.93
C PRO A 210 -3.86 19.28 -6.85
N PRO A 211 -4.89 19.64 -6.06
CA PRO A 211 -5.46 18.72 -5.07
C PRO A 211 -6.08 17.47 -5.72
N LEU A 212 -6.07 16.36 -5.00
CA LEU A 212 -6.77 15.14 -5.37
C LEU A 212 -8.22 15.14 -4.88
N SER A 213 -9.10 14.38 -5.57
CA SER A 213 -10.52 14.23 -5.27
C SER A 213 -10.75 13.10 -4.26
N ALA A 214 -10.91 13.45 -2.99
CA ALA A 214 -11.03 12.45 -1.93
C ALA A 214 -12.28 11.55 -2.07
N LEU A 215 -12.11 10.26 -1.79
CA LEU A 215 -13.20 9.34 -1.53
C LEU A 215 -13.54 9.38 -0.03
N ALA A 216 -14.82 9.49 0.31
CA ALA A 216 -15.25 9.60 1.71
C ALA A 216 -16.65 9.02 1.94
N GLY A 217 -16.95 8.65 3.18
CA GLY A 217 -18.28 8.15 3.57
C GLY A 217 -18.71 6.96 2.72
N LYS A 218 -19.89 7.05 2.13
CA LYS A 218 -20.49 5.98 1.30
C LYS A 218 -19.81 5.79 -0.05
N ASP A 219 -19.06 6.79 -0.54
CA ASP A 219 -18.23 6.66 -1.75
C ASP A 219 -16.96 5.85 -1.49
N LEU A 220 -16.60 5.60 -0.22
CA LEU A 220 -15.43 4.83 0.14
C LEU A 220 -15.80 3.46 0.71
N LEU A 221 -16.61 3.40 1.76
CA LEU A 221 -16.94 2.18 2.49
C LEU A 221 -18.45 1.96 2.58
N ASN A 222 -18.85 0.71 2.44
CA ASN A 222 -20.22 0.27 2.74
C ASN A 222 -20.39 -0.06 4.25
N ASP A 223 -21.61 -0.45 4.66
CA ASP A 223 -21.96 -0.71 6.05
C ASP A 223 -21.36 -2.02 6.62
N LEU A 224 -20.73 -2.85 5.77
CA LEU A 224 -20.10 -4.09 6.19
C LEU A 224 -18.67 -3.87 6.76
N ALA A 225 -18.09 -2.69 6.57
CA ALA A 225 -16.74 -2.39 7.06
C ALA A 225 -16.68 -2.42 8.60
N SER A 226 -15.57 -2.93 9.14
CA SER A 226 -15.29 -2.91 10.58
C SER A 226 -15.41 -1.49 11.16
N SER A 227 -15.80 -1.36 12.41
CA SER A 227 -15.90 -0.09 13.14
C SER A 227 -14.54 0.46 13.61
N ASP A 228 -13.43 -0.20 13.29
CA ASP A 228 -12.08 0.25 13.63
C ASP A 228 -11.82 1.66 13.08
N SER A 229 -11.83 2.64 13.96
CA SER A 229 -11.67 4.05 13.58
C SER A 229 -10.29 4.38 13.06
N ALA A 230 -9.23 3.73 13.54
CA ALA A 230 -7.86 3.96 13.09
C ALA A 230 -7.70 3.50 11.63
N ALA A 231 -8.09 2.27 11.32
CA ALA A 231 -8.05 1.75 9.95
C ALA A 231 -8.97 2.54 9.00
N ARG A 232 -10.18 2.96 9.46
CA ARG A 232 -11.09 3.81 8.67
C ARG A 232 -10.49 5.17 8.35
N ASN A 233 -9.86 5.83 9.33
CA ASN A 233 -9.21 7.12 9.14
C ASN A 233 -8.02 7.00 8.20
N THR A 234 -7.21 5.97 8.37
CA THR A 234 -6.07 5.68 7.48
C THR A 234 -6.53 5.48 6.04
N LEU A 235 -7.49 4.59 5.80
CA LEU A 235 -8.04 4.37 4.46
C LEU A 235 -8.65 5.65 3.88
N ALA A 236 -9.40 6.42 4.69
CA ALA A 236 -9.99 7.66 4.25
C ALA A 236 -8.94 8.71 3.85
N PHE A 237 -7.79 8.78 4.53
CA PHE A 237 -6.71 9.68 4.15
C PHE A 237 -6.01 9.26 2.85
N LEU A 238 -5.90 7.95 2.59
CA LEU A 238 -5.17 7.38 1.46
C LEU A 238 -6.02 7.18 0.20
N ALA A 239 -7.35 7.40 0.25
CA ALA A 239 -8.26 7.06 -0.85
C ALA A 239 -8.73 8.29 -1.63
N TYR A 240 -8.43 8.30 -2.93
CA TYR A 240 -8.83 9.34 -3.88
C TYR A 240 -9.38 8.72 -5.17
N ARG A 241 -10.16 9.50 -5.94
CA ARG A 241 -10.74 9.03 -7.22
C ARG A 241 -9.68 8.75 -8.27
N GLU A 242 -8.58 9.50 -8.24
CA GLU A 242 -7.46 9.38 -9.19
C GLU A 242 -6.53 8.20 -8.88
N LYS A 243 -6.46 7.80 -7.60
CA LYS A 243 -5.59 6.72 -7.12
C LYS A 243 -5.80 6.43 -5.64
N LEU A 244 -5.39 5.26 -5.19
CA LEU A 244 -5.11 4.99 -3.79
C LEU A 244 -3.60 5.25 -3.55
N LEU A 245 -3.28 5.92 -2.43
CA LEU A 245 -1.90 6.14 -2.01
C LEU A 245 -1.42 4.92 -1.22
N ALA A 246 -0.20 4.47 -1.43
CA ALA A 246 0.32 3.27 -0.76
C ALA A 246 0.49 3.47 0.75
N GLY A 247 0.93 4.67 1.17
CA GLY A 247 1.14 4.93 2.58
C GLY A 247 1.25 6.41 2.94
N SER A 248 1.78 6.65 4.14
CA SER A 248 2.09 7.98 4.65
C SER A 248 3.28 8.61 3.90
N TRP A 249 3.88 9.66 4.42
CA TRP A 249 4.77 10.57 3.69
C TRP A 249 5.83 9.92 2.78
N ARG A 250 6.38 8.76 3.13
CA ARG A 250 7.40 8.07 2.30
C ARG A 250 6.83 7.42 1.03
N PHE A 251 5.54 7.06 1.03
CA PHE A 251 4.84 6.31 -0.01
C PHE A 251 3.51 7.00 -0.41
N GLN A 252 3.50 8.34 -0.39
CA GLN A 252 2.29 9.14 -0.56
C GLN A 252 1.90 9.31 -2.04
N THR A 253 2.08 8.27 -2.82
CA THR A 253 1.69 8.20 -4.23
C THR A 253 1.11 6.84 -4.60
N TYR A 254 0.86 6.62 -5.89
CA TYR A 254 0.37 5.35 -6.44
C TYR A 254 1.46 4.29 -6.42
N PHE A 255 1.06 3.09 -5.96
CA PHE A 255 1.78 1.84 -6.15
C PHE A 255 0.81 0.78 -6.65
N GLY A 256 1.15 0.11 -7.77
CA GLY A 256 0.24 -0.81 -8.45
C GLY A 256 -0.08 -2.05 -7.65
N ARG A 257 0.93 -2.66 -7.04
CA ARG A 257 0.81 -3.83 -6.17
C ARG A 257 -0.07 -3.54 -4.95
N ASP A 258 0.25 -2.47 -4.23
CA ASP A 258 -0.45 -2.04 -3.01
C ASP A 258 -1.91 -1.76 -3.31
N THR A 259 -2.19 -1.08 -4.42
CA THR A 259 -3.55 -0.82 -4.90
C THR A 259 -4.29 -2.11 -5.19
N LEU A 260 -3.69 -3.06 -5.92
CA LEU A 260 -4.35 -4.31 -6.33
C LEU A 260 -4.61 -5.25 -5.14
N ILE A 261 -3.62 -5.44 -4.26
CA ILE A 261 -3.76 -6.27 -3.05
C ILE A 261 -4.81 -5.66 -2.12
N SER A 262 -4.73 -4.36 -1.87
CA SER A 262 -5.69 -3.67 -0.99
C SER A 262 -7.10 -3.69 -1.57
N ALA A 263 -7.26 -3.42 -2.86
CA ALA A 263 -8.56 -3.51 -3.54
C ALA A 263 -9.14 -4.94 -3.43
N ARG A 264 -8.30 -5.98 -3.57
CA ARG A 264 -8.76 -7.37 -3.44
C ARG A 264 -9.20 -7.72 -2.03
N LEU A 265 -8.40 -7.36 -1.02
CA LEU A 265 -8.69 -7.67 0.38
C LEU A 265 -9.88 -6.86 0.92
N LEU A 266 -9.96 -5.59 0.55
CA LEU A 266 -11.02 -4.68 0.97
C LEU A 266 -12.30 -4.77 0.11
N MET A 267 -12.31 -5.48 -1.01
CA MET A 267 -13.42 -5.53 -1.97
C MET A 267 -14.79 -5.78 -1.32
N PRO A 268 -14.96 -6.65 -0.32
CA PRO A 268 -16.25 -6.85 0.33
C PRO A 268 -16.83 -5.61 1.02
N VAL A 269 -15.98 -4.67 1.43
CA VAL A 269 -16.37 -3.49 2.21
C VAL A 269 -16.17 -2.16 1.50
N LEU A 270 -15.39 -2.13 0.41
CA LEU A 270 -15.31 -0.95 -0.44
C LEU A 270 -16.64 -0.73 -1.17
N SER A 271 -16.98 0.54 -1.40
CA SER A 271 -18.06 0.91 -2.31
C SER A 271 -17.69 0.54 -3.76
N GLU A 272 -18.68 0.50 -4.63
CA GLU A 272 -18.49 0.31 -6.08
C GLU A 272 -17.56 1.38 -6.65
N THR A 273 -17.76 2.62 -6.25
CA THR A 273 -16.95 3.77 -6.68
C THR A 273 -15.47 3.58 -6.29
N ALA A 274 -15.21 3.11 -5.06
CA ALA A 274 -13.85 2.93 -4.58
C ALA A 274 -13.12 1.75 -5.27
N VAL A 275 -13.82 0.63 -5.50
CA VAL A 275 -13.22 -0.50 -6.25
C VAL A 275 -12.92 -0.10 -7.69
N GLU A 276 -13.86 0.60 -8.35
CA GLU A 276 -13.67 1.08 -9.72
C GLU A 276 -12.56 2.13 -9.82
N ALA A 277 -12.41 3.03 -8.83
CA ALA A 277 -11.33 3.99 -8.79
C ALA A 277 -9.96 3.29 -8.65
N ALA A 278 -9.86 2.28 -7.78
CA ALA A 278 -8.65 1.49 -7.63
C ALA A 278 -8.26 0.77 -8.93
N LEU A 279 -9.19 0.06 -9.56
CA LEU A 279 -8.92 -0.63 -10.83
C LEU A 279 -8.63 0.35 -11.98
N ALA A 280 -9.35 1.47 -12.06
CA ALA A 280 -9.13 2.50 -13.08
C ALA A 280 -7.72 3.08 -12.95
N SER A 281 -7.27 3.40 -11.74
CA SER A 281 -5.94 3.96 -11.50
C SER A 281 -4.81 3.05 -12.01
N VAL A 282 -4.96 1.72 -11.91
CA VAL A 282 -4.01 0.75 -12.46
C VAL A 282 -4.10 0.69 -13.98
N LEU A 283 -5.32 0.59 -14.54
CA LEU A 283 -5.53 0.48 -15.99
C LEU A 283 -5.05 1.73 -16.75
N GLU A 284 -5.14 2.89 -16.14
CA GLU A 284 -4.68 4.17 -16.69
C GLU A 284 -3.15 4.26 -16.78
N ARG A 285 -2.45 3.52 -15.90
CA ARG A 285 -0.99 3.51 -15.78
C ARG A 285 -0.32 2.31 -16.42
N LEU A 286 -1.07 1.47 -17.16
CA LEU A 286 -0.47 0.36 -17.89
C LEU A 286 0.41 0.86 -19.04
N SER A 287 1.55 0.18 -19.26
CA SER A 287 2.35 0.39 -20.45
C SER A 287 1.53 0.07 -21.72
N PRO A 288 1.97 0.51 -22.90
CA PRO A 288 1.33 0.09 -24.15
C PRO A 288 1.27 -1.42 -24.33
N GLN A 289 2.23 -2.16 -23.76
CA GLN A 289 2.33 -3.61 -23.79
C GLN A 289 1.46 -4.30 -22.72
N GLY A 290 0.89 -3.56 -21.79
CA GLY A 290 0.03 -4.07 -20.73
C GLY A 290 0.74 -4.36 -19.41
N GLU A 291 1.99 -3.90 -19.22
CA GLU A 291 2.67 -4.02 -17.94
C GLU A 291 2.05 -3.07 -16.90
N VAL A 292 1.94 -3.54 -15.68
CA VAL A 292 1.46 -2.74 -14.54
C VAL A 292 2.60 -1.87 -14.02
N ALA A 293 2.36 -0.57 -13.91
CA ALA A 293 3.31 0.32 -13.27
C ALA A 293 3.45 -0.03 -11.79
N HIS A 294 4.68 -0.17 -11.32
CA HIS A 294 4.98 -0.38 -9.91
C HIS A 294 4.65 0.88 -9.10
N GLU A 295 5.25 2.00 -9.50
CA GLU A 295 5.05 3.31 -8.91
C GLU A 295 5.05 4.41 -9.99
N GLU A 296 4.67 5.62 -9.59
CA GLU A 296 4.71 6.81 -10.44
C GLU A 296 5.56 7.90 -9.81
N ASP A 297 6.37 8.57 -10.61
CA ASP A 297 6.96 9.85 -10.27
C ASP A 297 6.15 10.97 -10.93
N ILE A 298 5.60 11.87 -10.11
CA ILE A 298 4.71 12.95 -10.52
C ILE A 298 5.20 14.31 -10.00
N GLY A 299 4.52 15.37 -10.39
CA GLY A 299 4.83 16.72 -9.94
C GLY A 299 6.28 17.08 -10.21
N GLU A 300 6.99 17.62 -9.22
CA GLU A 300 8.38 18.02 -9.41
C GLU A 300 9.35 16.85 -9.57
N ARG A 301 9.04 15.66 -9.04
CA ARG A 301 9.89 14.49 -9.28
C ARG A 301 9.94 14.15 -10.75
N ALA A 302 8.80 14.11 -11.43
CA ALA A 302 8.75 13.91 -12.88
C ALA A 302 9.57 14.95 -13.64
N VAL A 303 9.51 16.21 -13.22
CA VAL A 303 10.32 17.29 -13.84
C VAL A 303 11.82 17.02 -13.68
N LEU A 304 12.27 16.58 -12.50
CA LEU A 304 13.67 16.22 -12.25
C LEU A 304 14.11 15.05 -13.12
N ASP A 305 13.30 14.00 -13.23
CA ASP A 305 13.59 12.82 -14.04
C ASP A 305 13.69 13.15 -15.54
N HIS A 306 12.80 14.00 -16.03
CA HIS A 306 12.87 14.51 -17.40
C HIS A 306 14.11 15.38 -17.64
N MET A 307 14.46 16.24 -16.67
CA MET A 307 15.67 17.05 -16.76
C MET A 307 16.94 16.18 -16.82
N GLU A 308 16.98 15.09 -16.05
CA GLU A 308 18.11 14.16 -16.07
C GLU A 308 18.15 13.32 -17.35
N ARG A 309 16.99 12.84 -17.83
CA ARG A 309 16.90 11.93 -18.96
C ARG A 309 17.09 12.60 -20.32
N ASP A 310 16.45 13.75 -20.53
CA ASP A 310 16.37 14.41 -21.84
C ASP A 310 16.55 15.94 -21.80
N GLY A 311 16.80 16.50 -20.62
CA GLY A 311 16.98 17.95 -20.41
C GLY A 311 15.67 18.76 -20.44
N SER A 312 14.53 18.16 -20.66
CA SER A 312 13.24 18.85 -20.67
C SER A 312 12.72 19.11 -19.24
N ARG A 313 11.80 20.08 -19.11
CA ARG A 313 11.10 20.35 -17.84
C ARG A 313 9.66 19.88 -17.90
N SER A 314 9.45 18.69 -18.43
CA SER A 314 8.13 18.08 -18.52
C SER A 314 7.66 17.60 -17.15
N ALA A 315 6.40 17.85 -16.81
CA ALA A 315 5.73 17.30 -15.63
C ALA A 315 4.86 16.07 -15.96
N VAL A 316 5.01 15.50 -17.16
CA VAL A 316 4.34 14.24 -17.53
C VAL A 316 4.80 13.14 -16.59
N PRO A 317 3.90 12.37 -15.96
CA PRO A 317 4.27 11.30 -15.04
C PRO A 317 5.28 10.33 -15.65
N VAL A 318 6.28 9.95 -14.86
CA VAL A 318 7.22 8.87 -15.18
C VAL A 318 6.78 7.62 -14.44
N LEU A 319 6.56 6.53 -15.18
CA LEU A 319 6.03 5.28 -14.64
C LEU A 319 7.13 4.22 -14.64
N ASP A 320 7.26 3.53 -13.50
CA ASP A 320 8.23 2.45 -13.32
C ASP A 320 7.57 1.08 -13.59
N TYR A 321 8.13 0.33 -14.51
CA TYR A 321 7.65 -1.02 -14.88
C TYR A 321 8.64 -2.12 -14.51
N LYS A 322 9.56 -1.88 -13.58
CA LYS A 322 10.63 -2.86 -13.23
C LYS A 322 10.10 -4.15 -12.60
N MET A 323 8.95 -4.09 -11.89
CA MET A 323 8.38 -5.25 -11.20
C MET A 323 7.65 -6.18 -12.17
N VAL A 324 7.55 -7.46 -11.79
CA VAL A 324 6.87 -8.48 -12.60
C VAL A 324 5.55 -8.96 -11.99
N ASP A 325 5.42 -8.98 -10.68
CA ASP A 325 4.27 -9.49 -9.91
C ASP A 325 2.97 -8.72 -10.19
N GLY A 326 3.04 -7.40 -10.28
CA GLY A 326 1.89 -6.55 -10.60
C GLY A 326 1.18 -6.97 -11.89
N ASN A 327 1.94 -7.44 -12.88
CA ASN A 327 1.40 -7.89 -14.17
C ASN A 327 0.41 -9.06 -14.02
N TYR A 328 0.64 -9.92 -13.03
CA TYR A 328 -0.18 -11.11 -12.76
C TYR A 328 -1.21 -10.90 -11.64
N LEU A 329 -1.09 -9.82 -10.86
CA LEU A 329 -2.09 -9.43 -9.86
C LEU A 329 -3.34 -8.79 -10.48
N LEU A 330 -3.21 -8.03 -11.56
CA LEU A 330 -4.32 -7.28 -12.14
C LEU A 330 -5.46 -8.20 -12.59
N ALA A 331 -5.15 -9.28 -13.31
CA ALA A 331 -6.15 -10.18 -13.87
C ALA A 331 -7.08 -10.82 -12.82
N PRO A 332 -6.58 -11.46 -11.74
CA PRO A 332 -7.44 -12.07 -10.73
C PRO A 332 -8.23 -11.05 -9.91
N VAL A 333 -7.70 -9.83 -9.69
CA VAL A 333 -8.43 -8.75 -9.00
C VAL A 333 -9.55 -8.21 -9.89
N ALA A 334 -9.27 -7.95 -11.17
CA ALA A 334 -10.27 -7.50 -12.14
C ALA A 334 -11.39 -8.56 -12.33
N SER A 335 -11.02 -9.85 -12.45
CA SER A 335 -12.01 -10.94 -12.54
C SER A 335 -12.86 -11.05 -11.29
N ALA A 336 -12.28 -10.86 -10.11
CA ALA A 336 -13.03 -10.89 -8.84
C ALA A 336 -14.14 -9.82 -8.84
N TRP A 337 -13.88 -8.63 -9.37
CA TRP A 337 -14.85 -7.54 -9.46
C TRP A 337 -15.79 -7.71 -10.65
N LEU A 338 -15.25 -7.79 -11.86
CA LEU A 338 -16.04 -7.69 -13.11
C LEU A 338 -16.85 -8.95 -13.44
N VAL A 339 -16.44 -10.12 -12.92
CA VAL A 339 -17.08 -11.40 -13.24
C VAL A 339 -17.77 -12.03 -12.03
N ARG A 340 -17.13 -11.99 -10.85
CA ARG A 340 -17.62 -12.74 -9.68
C ARG A 340 -18.44 -11.92 -8.71
N ASP A 341 -18.11 -10.65 -8.46
CA ASP A 341 -18.88 -9.76 -7.59
C ASP A 341 -20.12 -9.25 -8.35
N GLU A 342 -21.34 -9.42 -7.79
CA GLU A 342 -22.59 -9.03 -8.43
C GLU A 342 -22.67 -7.52 -8.69
N ARG A 343 -22.14 -6.71 -7.75
CA ARG A 343 -22.10 -5.24 -7.88
C ARG A 343 -21.24 -4.84 -9.07
N GLY A 344 -20.06 -5.43 -9.22
CA GLY A 344 -19.13 -5.15 -10.30
C GLY A 344 -19.61 -5.69 -11.63
N ARG A 345 -20.16 -6.91 -11.64
CA ARG A 345 -20.69 -7.54 -12.87
C ARG A 345 -21.79 -6.70 -13.53
N SER A 346 -22.69 -6.11 -12.75
CA SER A 346 -23.75 -5.24 -13.28
C SER A 346 -23.23 -3.96 -13.95
N ARG A 347 -22.01 -3.54 -13.63
CA ARG A 347 -21.36 -2.30 -14.08
C ARG A 347 -20.22 -2.56 -15.08
N ALA A 348 -19.81 -3.82 -15.25
CA ALA A 348 -18.60 -4.21 -15.96
C ALA A 348 -18.50 -3.66 -17.39
N ALA A 349 -19.57 -3.74 -18.17
CA ALA A 349 -19.58 -3.26 -19.55
C ALA A 349 -19.34 -1.73 -19.63
N ALA A 350 -19.99 -0.95 -18.78
CA ALA A 350 -19.82 0.51 -18.72
C ALA A 350 -18.41 0.87 -18.21
N PHE A 351 -17.90 0.16 -17.19
CA PHE A 351 -16.56 0.37 -16.68
C PHE A 351 -15.47 0.11 -17.74
N LEU A 352 -15.59 -0.98 -18.49
CA LEU A 352 -14.62 -1.35 -19.53
C LEU A 352 -14.68 -0.42 -20.76
N ALA A 353 -15.87 0.11 -21.10
CA ALA A 353 -16.04 1.04 -22.20
C ALA A 353 -15.48 2.45 -21.90
N ALA A 354 -15.29 2.80 -20.64
CA ALA A 354 -14.76 4.09 -20.25
C ALA A 354 -13.30 4.25 -20.67
N ALA A 355 -12.87 5.52 -20.88
CA ALA A 355 -11.47 5.83 -21.21
C ALA A 355 -10.51 5.43 -20.08
N ALA A 356 -9.36 4.92 -20.46
CA ALA A 356 -8.21 4.73 -19.57
C ALA A 356 -7.37 6.02 -19.63
N GLY A 357 -7.57 6.89 -18.64
CA GLY A 357 -6.86 8.15 -18.48
C GLY A 357 -7.52 9.37 -19.14
N PRO A 358 -7.16 10.58 -18.66
CA PRO A 358 -7.80 11.83 -19.05
C PRO A 358 -7.48 12.26 -20.49
N ALA A 359 -6.40 11.79 -21.07
CA ALA A 359 -5.99 12.16 -22.44
C ALA A 359 -6.76 11.43 -23.54
N GLY A 360 -7.62 10.49 -23.19
CA GLY A 360 -8.45 9.70 -24.12
C GLY A 360 -7.59 8.89 -25.09
N GLY A 361 -7.41 7.74 -25.18
CA GLY A 361 -6.62 6.98 -26.15
C GLY A 361 -7.22 5.60 -26.31
N ARG A 362 -7.08 4.79 -25.27
CA ARG A 362 -7.66 3.44 -25.21
C ARG A 362 -8.75 3.36 -24.15
N THR A 363 -9.69 2.46 -24.31
CA THR A 363 -10.66 2.13 -23.27
C THR A 363 -10.01 1.28 -22.18
N ARG A 364 -10.63 1.21 -20.99
CA ARG A 364 -10.18 0.32 -19.90
C ARG A 364 -10.24 -1.15 -20.33
N GLY A 365 -11.22 -1.52 -21.15
CA GLY A 365 -11.29 -2.87 -21.73
C GLY A 365 -10.11 -3.19 -22.64
N ALA A 366 -9.72 -2.26 -23.51
CA ALA A 366 -8.53 -2.43 -24.36
C ALA A 366 -7.23 -2.48 -23.54
N ALA A 367 -7.14 -1.67 -22.47
CA ALA A 367 -6.01 -1.69 -21.55
C ALA A 367 -5.90 -3.04 -20.82
N LEU A 368 -7.00 -3.54 -20.27
CA LEU A 368 -7.06 -4.84 -19.60
C LEU A 368 -6.72 -5.98 -20.57
N SER A 369 -7.25 -5.96 -21.79
CA SER A 369 -6.93 -6.96 -22.82
C SER A 369 -5.45 -6.97 -23.18
N ALA A 370 -4.77 -5.81 -23.19
CA ALA A 370 -3.33 -5.74 -23.40
C ALA A 370 -2.54 -6.43 -22.25
N ASN A 371 -2.95 -6.22 -20.99
CA ASN A 371 -2.34 -6.92 -19.85
C ASN A 371 -2.55 -8.44 -19.95
N LEU A 372 -3.79 -8.87 -20.22
CA LEU A 372 -4.09 -10.30 -20.36
C LEU A 372 -3.34 -10.96 -21.52
N ARG A 373 -3.13 -10.25 -22.63
CA ARG A 373 -2.29 -10.72 -23.75
C ARG A 373 -0.84 -10.91 -23.27
N LEU A 374 -0.29 -9.97 -22.53
CA LEU A 374 1.04 -10.07 -21.91
C LEU A 374 1.14 -11.33 -21.03
N VAL A 375 0.17 -11.54 -20.14
CA VAL A 375 0.10 -12.71 -19.24
C VAL A 375 0.09 -14.00 -20.03
N LEU A 376 -0.78 -14.11 -21.04
CA LEU A 376 -0.89 -15.33 -21.85
C LEU A 376 0.38 -15.61 -22.65
N GLN A 377 0.95 -14.60 -23.30
CA GLN A 377 2.17 -14.74 -24.10
C GLN A 377 3.37 -15.17 -23.24
N SER A 378 3.53 -14.56 -22.06
CA SER A 378 4.62 -14.90 -21.14
C SER A 378 4.54 -16.33 -20.59
N ALA A 379 3.34 -16.90 -20.53
CA ALA A 379 3.09 -18.23 -19.98
C ALA A 379 3.34 -19.38 -20.99
N ILE A 380 3.42 -19.10 -22.30
CA ILE A 380 3.51 -20.14 -23.35
C ILE A 380 4.78 -20.96 -23.23
N GLY A 381 5.92 -20.32 -22.98
CA GLY A 381 7.24 -20.98 -22.93
C GLY A 381 7.27 -22.09 -21.90
N PHE A 382 6.90 -21.78 -20.68
CA PHE A 382 6.82 -22.78 -19.60
C PHE A 382 5.78 -23.88 -19.86
N ALA A 383 4.62 -23.51 -20.40
CA ALA A 383 3.60 -24.51 -20.71
C ALA A 383 4.04 -25.51 -21.79
N ALA A 384 4.92 -25.11 -22.73
CA ALA A 384 5.51 -25.98 -23.74
C ALA A 384 6.67 -26.82 -23.18
N GLN A 385 7.47 -26.26 -22.29
CA GLN A 385 8.63 -26.90 -21.67
C GLN A 385 8.68 -26.50 -20.17
N PRO A 386 8.08 -27.31 -19.27
CA PRO A 386 7.96 -26.99 -17.86
C PRO A 386 9.27 -27.20 -17.08
N ASP A 387 10.22 -26.30 -17.25
CA ASP A 387 11.49 -26.26 -16.51
C ASP A 387 11.79 -24.85 -15.97
N ALA A 388 12.83 -24.75 -15.12
CA ALA A 388 13.19 -23.51 -14.47
C ALA A 388 13.56 -22.38 -15.43
N ALA A 389 14.13 -22.70 -16.59
CA ALA A 389 14.57 -21.70 -17.56
C ALA A 389 13.41 -20.96 -18.23
N HIS A 390 12.21 -21.54 -18.20
CA HIS A 390 11.00 -20.98 -18.80
C HIS A 390 10.05 -20.34 -17.78
N LEU A 391 10.42 -20.31 -16.49
CA LEU A 391 9.69 -19.58 -15.45
C LEU A 391 9.77 -18.06 -15.70
N ILE A 392 8.83 -17.33 -15.11
CA ILE A 392 8.86 -15.87 -15.07
C ILE A 392 9.97 -15.43 -14.11
N GLY A 393 11.01 -14.83 -14.65
CA GLY A 393 12.13 -14.32 -13.88
C GLY A 393 12.08 -12.82 -13.71
N LEU A 394 12.87 -12.32 -12.77
CA LEU A 394 13.15 -10.88 -12.63
C LEU A 394 13.67 -10.31 -13.95
N LYS A 395 13.36 -9.06 -14.25
CA LYS A 395 13.85 -8.37 -15.45
C LYS A 395 15.38 -8.35 -15.47
N ARG A 396 15.96 -8.46 -16.66
CA ARG A 396 17.41 -8.53 -16.81
C ARG A 396 18.08 -7.26 -16.25
N GLY A 397 19.06 -7.44 -15.39
CA GLY A 397 19.79 -6.34 -14.75
C GLY A 397 19.05 -5.67 -13.59
N ILE A 398 17.88 -6.19 -13.20
CA ILE A 398 17.11 -5.72 -12.06
C ILE A 398 17.18 -6.76 -10.94
N ALA A 399 17.57 -6.34 -9.75
CA ALA A 399 17.74 -7.23 -8.60
C ALA A 399 16.43 -7.50 -7.83
N VAL A 400 15.39 -6.70 -8.08
CA VAL A 400 14.07 -6.76 -7.43
C VAL A 400 12.97 -6.91 -8.46
N GLY A 401 11.82 -7.51 -8.13
CA GLY A 401 10.79 -7.68 -9.16
C GLY A 401 9.47 -8.24 -8.66
N ASP A 402 9.38 -8.57 -7.38
CA ASP A 402 8.16 -9.01 -6.71
C ASP A 402 7.93 -8.18 -5.43
N TRP A 403 6.98 -8.58 -4.58
CA TRP A 403 6.67 -7.86 -3.37
C TRP A 403 7.84 -7.82 -2.36
N ARG A 404 8.80 -8.75 -2.47
CA ARG A 404 10.02 -8.77 -1.65
C ARG A 404 11.12 -7.91 -2.28
N ASP A 405 10.82 -6.64 -2.47
CA ASP A 405 11.57 -5.68 -3.28
C ASP A 405 12.77 -5.01 -2.58
N SER A 406 13.28 -5.62 -1.51
CA SER A 406 14.62 -5.31 -1.00
C SER A 406 15.70 -6.14 -1.71
N GLU A 407 16.94 -5.66 -1.72
CA GLU A 407 18.06 -6.29 -2.42
C GLU A 407 18.26 -7.77 -2.05
N SER A 408 18.04 -8.12 -0.77
CA SER A 408 18.15 -9.48 -0.26
C SER A 408 16.81 -10.22 -0.17
N GLY A 409 15.69 -9.60 -0.54
CA GLY A 409 14.33 -10.12 -0.29
C GLY A 409 14.04 -11.49 -0.87
N LEU A 410 14.70 -11.85 -1.97
CA LEU A 410 14.63 -13.17 -2.61
C LEU A 410 15.86 -14.07 -2.33
N GLY A 411 16.78 -13.65 -1.43
CA GLY A 411 17.98 -14.43 -1.11
C GLY A 411 18.91 -14.67 -2.30
N GLY A 412 18.92 -13.77 -3.29
CA GLY A 412 19.63 -13.93 -4.55
C GLY A 412 18.87 -14.72 -5.62
N GLY A 413 17.59 -15.02 -5.37
CA GLY A 413 16.70 -15.69 -6.31
C GLY A 413 16.40 -14.87 -7.56
N ARG A 414 16.14 -15.57 -8.66
CA ARG A 414 15.75 -15.00 -9.96
C ARG A 414 14.28 -15.25 -10.28
N TYR A 415 13.76 -16.40 -9.88
CA TYR A 415 12.40 -16.86 -10.19
C TYR A 415 11.60 -16.93 -8.90
N PRO A 416 10.77 -15.90 -8.57
CA PRO A 416 10.02 -15.85 -7.33
C PRO A 416 8.92 -16.91 -7.27
N TYR A 417 8.70 -17.47 -6.08
CA TYR A 417 7.64 -18.47 -5.86
C TYR A 417 6.24 -17.89 -6.05
N ASP A 418 5.94 -16.76 -5.40
CA ASP A 418 4.63 -16.12 -5.45
C ASP A 418 4.15 -15.86 -6.87
N VAL A 419 5.04 -15.33 -7.72
CA VAL A 419 4.76 -15.09 -9.15
C VAL A 419 4.46 -16.38 -9.85
N ASN A 420 5.37 -17.36 -9.77
CA ASN A 420 5.33 -18.56 -10.62
C ASN A 420 4.34 -19.62 -10.15
N ALA A 421 4.25 -19.85 -8.84
CA ALA A 421 3.44 -20.91 -8.27
C ALA A 421 2.02 -20.48 -7.87
N ALA A 422 1.78 -19.15 -7.74
CA ALA A 422 0.49 -18.62 -7.31
C ALA A 422 -0.13 -17.63 -8.30
N LEU A 423 0.58 -16.55 -8.67
CA LEU A 423 -0.01 -15.44 -9.41
C LEU A 423 -0.21 -15.74 -10.90
N VAL A 424 0.76 -16.39 -11.57
CA VAL A 424 0.64 -16.75 -13.00
C VAL A 424 -0.55 -17.69 -13.23
N PRO A 425 -0.69 -18.85 -12.53
CA PRO A 425 -1.85 -19.71 -12.72
C PRO A 425 -3.18 -19.01 -12.41
N ALA A 426 -3.22 -18.16 -11.37
CA ALA A 426 -4.41 -17.38 -11.03
C ALA A 426 -4.77 -16.35 -12.13
N ALA A 427 -3.77 -15.67 -12.71
CA ALA A 427 -3.98 -14.71 -13.79
C ALA A 427 -4.50 -15.39 -15.07
N LEU A 428 -3.97 -16.57 -15.41
CA LEU A 428 -4.41 -17.36 -16.54
C LEU A 428 -5.85 -17.88 -16.36
N ALA A 429 -6.20 -18.34 -15.16
CA ALA A 429 -7.57 -18.74 -14.82
C ALA A 429 -8.54 -17.55 -14.90
N ALA A 430 -8.12 -16.38 -14.42
CA ALA A 430 -8.89 -15.14 -14.54
C ALA A 430 -9.11 -14.71 -16.00
N ALA A 431 -8.09 -14.86 -16.86
CA ALA A 431 -8.20 -14.58 -18.29
C ALA A 431 -9.24 -15.51 -18.96
N SER A 432 -9.24 -16.81 -18.60
CA SER A 432 -10.27 -17.75 -19.07
C SER A 432 -11.68 -17.33 -18.65
N GLN A 433 -11.88 -17.01 -17.35
CA GLN A 433 -13.16 -16.59 -16.81
C GLN A 433 -13.69 -15.31 -17.49
N MET A 434 -12.81 -14.32 -17.71
CA MET A 434 -13.21 -13.09 -18.38
C MET A 434 -13.54 -13.31 -19.86
N LYS A 435 -12.83 -14.20 -20.54
CA LYS A 435 -13.16 -14.61 -21.92
C LYS A 435 -14.53 -15.31 -21.97
N GLU A 436 -14.75 -16.29 -21.10
CA GLU A 436 -16.00 -17.07 -21.04
C GLU A 436 -17.20 -16.19 -20.70
N SER A 437 -17.02 -15.12 -19.91
CA SER A 437 -18.07 -14.15 -19.61
C SER A 437 -18.51 -13.29 -20.80
N GLY A 438 -17.75 -13.27 -21.89
CA GLY A 438 -17.99 -12.43 -23.07
C GLY A 438 -17.66 -10.95 -22.89
N LEU A 439 -17.25 -10.49 -21.69
CA LEU A 439 -17.00 -9.08 -21.39
C LEU A 439 -15.87 -8.48 -22.25
N LEU A 440 -14.90 -9.30 -22.65
CA LEU A 440 -13.74 -8.85 -23.42
C LEU A 440 -13.94 -8.87 -24.92
N SER A 441 -14.99 -9.52 -25.45
CA SER A 441 -15.19 -9.69 -26.90
C SER A 441 -15.11 -8.39 -27.71
N PRO A 442 -15.58 -7.21 -27.22
CA PRO A 442 -15.43 -5.96 -27.97
C PRO A 442 -13.99 -5.44 -28.08
N TYR A 443 -13.06 -6.00 -27.34
CA TYR A 443 -11.68 -5.51 -27.19
C TYR A 443 -10.63 -6.51 -27.70
N LEU A 444 -11.06 -7.68 -28.19
CA LEU A 444 -10.18 -8.74 -28.70
C LEU A 444 -10.16 -8.76 -30.24
N SER A 445 -8.97 -8.90 -30.80
CA SER A 445 -8.79 -9.24 -32.21
C SER A 445 -9.02 -10.75 -32.45
N ALA A 446 -9.11 -11.19 -33.71
CA ALA A 446 -9.20 -12.62 -34.04
C ALA A 446 -7.97 -13.42 -33.57
N GLU A 447 -6.79 -12.79 -33.56
CA GLU A 447 -5.56 -13.38 -33.01
C GLU A 447 -5.67 -13.52 -31.50
N ASP A 448 -6.18 -12.49 -30.80
CA ASP A 448 -6.42 -12.54 -29.35
C ASP A 448 -7.43 -13.64 -29.01
N GLU A 449 -8.51 -13.79 -29.75
CA GLU A 449 -9.51 -14.84 -29.52
C GLU A 449 -8.86 -16.24 -29.53
N THR A 450 -7.93 -16.46 -30.45
CA THR A 450 -7.16 -17.72 -30.55
C THR A 450 -6.22 -17.91 -29.37
N LEU A 451 -5.53 -16.84 -28.94
CA LEU A 451 -4.63 -16.86 -27.79
C LEU A 451 -5.38 -17.13 -26.48
N PHE A 452 -6.47 -16.39 -26.25
CA PHE A 452 -7.29 -16.49 -25.05
C PHE A 452 -8.01 -17.84 -24.92
N ALA A 453 -8.29 -18.53 -26.04
CA ALA A 453 -8.84 -19.88 -26.02
C ALA A 453 -7.92 -20.90 -25.31
N ARG A 454 -6.63 -20.59 -25.18
CA ARG A 454 -5.64 -21.45 -24.52
C ARG A 454 -5.53 -21.19 -23.00
N ALA A 455 -6.16 -20.13 -22.48
CA ALA A 455 -5.95 -19.65 -21.11
C ALA A 455 -6.18 -20.75 -20.05
N ALA A 456 -7.27 -21.51 -20.14
CA ALA A 456 -7.57 -22.60 -19.19
C ALA A 456 -6.51 -23.71 -19.23
N GLN A 457 -6.06 -24.11 -20.42
CA GLN A 457 -5.00 -25.11 -20.58
C GLN A 457 -3.66 -24.62 -20.00
N LEU A 458 -3.30 -23.38 -20.28
CA LEU A 458 -2.08 -22.77 -19.74
C LEU A 458 -2.15 -22.73 -18.20
N ALA A 459 -3.28 -22.28 -17.65
CA ALA A 459 -3.50 -22.26 -16.19
C ALA A 459 -3.30 -23.63 -15.55
N GLN A 460 -3.84 -24.68 -16.17
CA GLN A 460 -3.71 -26.05 -15.65
C GLN A 460 -2.24 -26.53 -15.65
N VAL A 461 -1.50 -26.29 -16.75
CA VAL A 461 -0.08 -26.69 -16.82
C VAL A 461 0.75 -25.95 -15.77
N TRP A 462 0.54 -24.65 -15.59
CA TRP A 462 1.25 -23.86 -14.58
C TRP A 462 0.93 -24.33 -13.17
N ARG A 463 -0.35 -24.55 -12.85
CA ARG A 463 -0.80 -25.03 -11.54
C ARG A 463 -0.19 -26.39 -11.18
N ASP A 464 -0.10 -27.31 -12.15
CA ASP A 464 0.39 -28.66 -11.91
C ASP A 464 1.90 -28.78 -11.87
N LYS A 465 2.62 -27.91 -12.59
CA LYS A 465 4.06 -28.08 -12.84
C LYS A 465 4.93 -27.08 -12.10
N ALA A 466 4.55 -25.80 -12.07
CA ALA A 466 5.41 -24.76 -11.51
C ALA A 466 5.73 -24.98 -10.02
N PRO A 467 4.76 -25.26 -9.12
CA PRO A 467 5.06 -25.45 -7.70
C PRO A 467 6.07 -26.58 -7.43
N ARG A 468 6.09 -27.63 -8.26
CA ARG A 468 6.99 -28.79 -8.09
C ARG A 468 8.45 -28.43 -8.22
N LEU A 469 8.78 -27.37 -8.98
CA LEU A 469 10.16 -26.91 -9.15
C LEU A 469 10.71 -26.26 -7.87
N PHE A 470 9.82 -25.81 -7.00
CA PHE A 470 10.18 -25.13 -5.76
C PHE A 470 10.18 -26.08 -4.53
N ALA A 471 9.86 -27.37 -4.72
CA ALA A 471 9.75 -28.30 -3.61
C ALA A 471 11.12 -28.55 -2.93
N ILE A 472 11.14 -28.39 -1.60
CA ILE A 472 12.27 -28.64 -0.71
C ILE A 472 11.95 -29.83 0.18
N HIS A 473 12.93 -30.71 0.34
CA HIS A 473 12.82 -31.87 1.24
C HIS A 473 14.02 -31.93 2.18
N PHE A 474 13.74 -32.07 3.46
CA PHE A 474 14.72 -32.39 4.49
C PHE A 474 14.30 -33.66 5.21
N SER A 475 15.22 -34.59 5.42
CA SER A 475 14.96 -35.69 6.34
C SER A 475 14.66 -35.14 7.73
N HIS A 476 13.84 -35.83 8.50
CA HIS A 476 13.49 -35.42 9.87
C HIS A 476 14.73 -35.00 10.69
N ARG A 477 15.77 -35.82 10.69
CA ARG A 477 17.03 -35.53 11.40
C ARG A 477 17.70 -34.24 10.89
N ALA A 478 17.79 -34.04 9.58
CA ALA A 478 18.41 -32.84 9.03
C ALA A 478 17.60 -31.58 9.38
N ALA A 479 16.27 -31.69 9.42
CA ALA A 479 15.38 -30.62 9.85
C ALA A 479 15.57 -30.30 11.35
N GLU A 480 15.63 -31.31 12.22
CA GLU A 480 15.94 -31.11 13.64
C GLU A 480 17.27 -30.39 13.87
N ASP A 481 18.34 -30.86 13.21
CA ASP A 481 19.68 -30.28 13.33
C ASP A 481 19.69 -28.81 12.89
N ALA A 482 19.01 -28.48 11.78
CA ALA A 482 18.87 -27.11 11.28
C ALA A 482 18.10 -26.22 12.26
N ILE A 483 16.96 -26.69 12.76
CA ILE A 483 16.11 -25.98 13.74
C ILE A 483 16.90 -25.69 15.03
N ARG A 484 17.60 -26.68 15.59
CA ARG A 484 18.39 -26.52 16.80
C ARG A 484 19.53 -25.50 16.61
N SER A 485 20.27 -25.64 15.51
CA SER A 485 21.39 -24.73 15.18
C SER A 485 20.90 -23.29 15.02
N TYR A 486 19.82 -23.10 14.29
CA TYR A 486 19.27 -21.76 14.05
C TYR A 486 18.65 -21.15 15.31
N ALA A 487 17.91 -21.92 16.11
CA ALA A 487 17.36 -21.45 17.39
C ALA A 487 18.48 -20.98 18.35
N VAL A 488 19.60 -21.73 18.43
CA VAL A 488 20.77 -21.34 19.22
C VAL A 488 21.36 -20.01 18.71
N SER A 489 21.48 -19.84 17.39
CA SER A 489 22.03 -18.60 16.81
C SER A 489 21.17 -17.37 17.09
N LEU A 490 19.86 -17.55 17.27
CA LEU A 490 18.89 -16.50 17.59
C LEU A 490 18.72 -16.28 19.10
N GLY A 491 19.18 -17.21 19.95
CA GLY A 491 18.93 -17.19 21.39
C GLY A 491 17.47 -17.50 21.77
N VAL A 492 16.78 -18.31 20.96
CA VAL A 492 15.37 -18.73 21.21
C VAL A 492 15.29 -20.21 21.59
N ALA A 493 14.22 -20.62 22.24
CA ALA A 493 13.97 -22.02 22.57
C ALA A 493 13.67 -22.84 21.30
N SER A 494 14.28 -24.01 21.16
CA SER A 494 14.03 -24.93 20.04
C SER A 494 12.89 -25.92 20.29
N GLU A 495 12.55 -26.20 21.55
CA GLU A 495 11.62 -27.26 21.94
C GLU A 495 10.20 -27.11 21.35
N PRO A 496 9.58 -25.91 21.32
CA PRO A 496 8.26 -25.75 20.70
C PRO A 496 8.28 -26.06 19.20
N ALA A 497 9.34 -25.68 18.50
CA ALA A 497 9.54 -25.94 17.08
C ALA A 497 9.76 -27.43 16.79
N LEU A 498 10.61 -28.09 17.59
CA LEU A 498 10.89 -29.52 17.46
C LEU A 498 9.65 -30.38 17.75
N HIS A 499 8.87 -29.99 18.78
CA HIS A 499 7.60 -30.65 19.06
C HIS A 499 6.60 -30.51 17.87
N ALA A 500 6.60 -29.36 17.20
CA ALA A 500 5.73 -29.10 16.05
C ALA A 500 6.20 -29.78 14.75
N LEU A 501 7.46 -30.26 14.67
CA LEU A 501 7.99 -30.93 13.49
C LEU A 501 7.34 -32.30 13.26
N ALA A 502 6.85 -32.99 14.31
CA ALA A 502 6.35 -34.37 14.28
C ALA A 502 7.43 -35.40 13.80
N ASP A 503 7.03 -36.63 13.51
CA ASP A 503 7.96 -37.74 13.23
C ASP A 503 8.28 -37.92 11.72
N GLY A 504 7.99 -36.94 10.88
CA GLY A 504 8.13 -37.06 9.42
C GLY A 504 9.20 -36.13 8.81
N ASP A 505 9.56 -36.43 7.59
CA ASP A 505 10.39 -35.52 6.78
C ASP A 505 9.69 -34.18 6.61
N LEU A 506 10.49 -33.11 6.51
CA LEU A 506 10.00 -31.75 6.32
C LEU A 506 9.96 -31.41 4.81
N THR A 507 8.78 -31.03 4.34
CA THR A 507 8.59 -30.54 2.98
C THR A 507 8.00 -29.12 3.03
N PHE A 508 8.49 -28.22 2.20
CA PHE A 508 7.95 -26.86 2.03
C PHE A 508 8.43 -26.27 0.69
N PRO A 509 7.76 -25.26 0.14
CA PRO A 509 8.24 -24.57 -1.06
C PRO A 509 9.40 -23.63 -0.77
N ALA A 510 10.38 -23.59 -1.69
CA ALA A 510 11.46 -22.61 -1.70
C ALA A 510 10.93 -21.22 -2.01
N LEU A 511 11.53 -20.19 -1.42
CA LEU A 511 11.19 -18.79 -1.67
C LEU A 511 11.35 -18.38 -3.13
N ALA A 512 12.41 -18.86 -3.78
CA ALA A 512 12.73 -18.57 -5.16
C ALA A 512 13.66 -19.68 -5.72
N LEU A 513 13.86 -19.68 -7.04
CA LEU A 513 14.98 -20.40 -7.67
C LEU A 513 16.04 -19.38 -8.10
N ASP A 514 17.31 -19.76 -8.04
CA ASP A 514 18.41 -18.97 -8.57
C ASP A 514 18.45 -18.94 -10.11
N GLY A 515 19.42 -18.27 -10.72
CA GLY A 515 19.57 -18.20 -12.17
C GLY A 515 19.88 -19.52 -12.86
N ALA A 516 20.31 -20.55 -12.12
CA ALA A 516 20.57 -21.90 -12.59
C ALA A 516 19.39 -22.86 -12.31
N GLY A 517 18.35 -22.39 -11.62
CA GLY A 517 17.17 -23.18 -11.25
C GLY A 517 17.31 -23.93 -9.92
N HIS A 518 18.33 -23.61 -9.10
CA HIS A 518 18.46 -24.21 -7.77
C HIS A 518 17.57 -23.50 -6.77
N PRO A 519 16.86 -24.24 -5.89
CA PRO A 519 15.94 -23.65 -4.93
C PRO A 519 16.68 -22.97 -3.76
N ILE A 520 16.15 -21.83 -3.31
CA ILE A 520 16.59 -21.09 -2.14
C ILE A 520 15.70 -21.50 -0.96
N PRO A 521 16.21 -22.32 -0.01
CA PRO A 521 15.39 -23.00 0.99
C PRO A 521 14.97 -22.10 2.17
N VAL A 522 14.48 -20.91 1.89
CA VAL A 522 13.82 -20.03 2.85
C VAL A 522 12.33 -20.38 2.86
N MET A 523 11.79 -20.79 4.00
CA MET A 523 10.35 -20.97 4.18
C MET A 523 9.68 -19.59 4.25
N HIS A 524 8.49 -19.44 3.66
CA HIS A 524 7.89 -18.13 3.43
C HIS A 524 6.36 -18.12 3.53
N SER A 525 5.76 -16.92 3.61
CA SER A 525 4.32 -16.69 3.75
C SER A 525 3.55 -16.65 2.42
N ASP A 526 4.20 -16.83 1.28
CA ASP A 526 3.63 -16.51 -0.04
C ASP A 526 2.56 -17.52 -0.51
N GLU A 527 2.38 -18.64 0.20
CA GLU A 527 1.24 -19.53 0.03
C GLU A 527 -0.12 -18.81 0.26
N GLY A 528 -0.12 -17.70 0.98
CA GLY A 528 -1.29 -16.84 1.12
C GLY A 528 -1.87 -16.36 -0.21
N PHE A 529 -1.02 -16.10 -1.21
CA PHE A 529 -1.46 -15.74 -2.57
C PHE A 529 -2.22 -16.90 -3.23
N ALA A 530 -1.66 -18.10 -3.20
CA ALA A 530 -2.29 -19.27 -3.79
C ALA A 530 -3.64 -19.58 -3.12
N LEU A 531 -3.71 -19.54 -1.79
CA LEU A 531 -4.95 -19.73 -1.03
C LEU A 531 -6.03 -18.68 -1.38
N LEU A 532 -5.64 -17.41 -1.61
CA LEU A 532 -6.60 -16.35 -1.90
C LEU A 532 -7.03 -16.32 -3.37
N PHE A 533 -6.14 -16.62 -4.31
CA PHE A 533 -6.40 -16.37 -5.74
C PHE A 533 -6.75 -17.63 -6.52
N ASP A 534 -6.41 -18.86 -6.03
CA ASP A 534 -6.63 -20.09 -6.77
C ASP A 534 -7.47 -21.13 -5.98
N ASP A 535 -8.07 -22.06 -6.72
CA ASP A 535 -8.75 -23.25 -6.17
C ASP A 535 -7.76 -24.42 -6.16
N LEU A 536 -6.94 -24.44 -5.10
CA LEU A 536 -5.92 -25.46 -4.91
C LEU A 536 -6.54 -26.85 -4.70
N ASP A 537 -5.83 -27.90 -5.16
CA ASP A 537 -6.23 -29.26 -4.76
C ASP A 537 -6.09 -29.46 -3.24
N PRO A 538 -6.80 -30.43 -2.65
CA PRO A 538 -6.84 -30.59 -1.19
C PRO A 538 -5.47 -30.84 -0.54
N ALA A 539 -4.54 -31.50 -1.22
CA ALA A 539 -3.20 -31.77 -0.70
C ALA A 539 -2.37 -30.48 -0.63
N ARG A 540 -2.48 -29.64 -1.67
CA ARG A 540 -1.83 -28.32 -1.69
C ARG A 540 -2.41 -27.36 -0.64
N VAL A 541 -3.73 -27.40 -0.41
CA VAL A 541 -4.36 -26.63 0.70
C VAL A 541 -3.78 -27.05 2.04
N ASP A 542 -3.64 -28.35 2.26
CA ASP A 542 -3.12 -28.92 3.53
C ASP A 542 -1.65 -28.53 3.74
N GLU A 543 -0.82 -28.64 2.69
CA GLU A 543 0.58 -28.22 2.71
C GLU A 543 0.72 -26.72 3.01
N ALA A 544 -0.03 -25.87 2.30
CA ALA A 544 0.04 -24.43 2.42
C ALA A 544 -0.25 -23.91 3.84
N VAL A 545 -1.17 -24.55 4.57
CA VAL A 545 -1.50 -24.12 5.93
C VAL A 545 -0.60 -24.74 7.02
N THR A 546 0.20 -25.73 6.67
CA THR A 546 1.06 -26.41 7.65
C THR A 546 2.09 -25.46 8.27
N VAL A 547 2.57 -24.46 7.54
CA VAL A 547 3.49 -23.43 8.05
C VAL A 547 2.88 -22.61 9.17
N LEU A 548 1.55 -22.47 9.23
CA LEU A 548 0.81 -21.80 10.30
C LEU A 548 0.60 -22.68 11.54
N LEU A 549 0.74 -23.99 11.40
CA LEU A 549 0.54 -24.95 12.50
C LEU A 549 1.86 -25.26 13.22
N ARG A 550 2.99 -24.80 12.68
CA ARG A 550 4.32 -25.01 13.24
C ARG A 550 4.88 -23.75 13.84
N ALA A 551 5.38 -23.86 15.07
CA ALA A 551 6.11 -22.77 15.72
C ALA A 551 7.44 -22.50 15.02
N PHE A 552 7.84 -21.23 14.94
CA PHE A 552 9.17 -20.83 14.48
C PHE A 552 10.26 -21.38 15.41
N PRO A 553 11.39 -21.93 14.88
CA PRO A 553 11.78 -21.96 13.48
C PRO A 553 11.47 -23.26 12.69
N ALA A 554 10.53 -24.09 13.11
CA ALA A 554 10.04 -25.20 12.27
C ALA A 554 8.94 -24.77 11.27
N GLY A 555 8.27 -23.66 11.54
CA GLY A 555 7.28 -22.98 10.71
C GLY A 555 7.46 -21.47 10.74
N LEU A 556 6.36 -20.73 10.57
CA LEU A 556 6.35 -19.27 10.54
C LEU A 556 5.69 -18.62 11.76
N MET A 557 5.05 -19.41 12.64
CA MET A 557 4.23 -18.83 13.70
C MET A 557 5.02 -18.52 14.95
N THR A 558 4.79 -17.30 15.46
CA THR A 558 5.22 -16.82 16.78
C THR A 558 4.02 -16.27 17.54
N GLU A 559 4.21 -15.95 18.83
CA GLU A 559 3.20 -15.28 19.66
C GLU A 559 2.89 -13.84 19.16
N VAL A 560 3.81 -13.25 18.41
CA VAL A 560 3.68 -11.88 17.89
C VAL A 560 3.38 -11.81 16.40
N GLY A 561 2.99 -12.91 15.80
CA GLY A 561 2.52 -12.97 14.42
C GLY A 561 3.20 -14.03 13.56
N MET A 562 2.74 -14.12 12.31
CA MET A 562 3.32 -14.94 11.26
C MET A 562 4.50 -14.21 10.64
N LEU A 563 5.69 -14.80 10.75
CA LEU A 563 6.88 -14.28 10.06
C LEU A 563 6.75 -14.48 8.55
N VAL A 564 7.27 -13.53 7.76
CA VAL A 564 7.20 -13.64 6.30
C VAL A 564 8.32 -14.49 5.70
N ALA A 565 9.38 -14.74 6.46
CA ALA A 565 10.50 -15.60 6.06
C ALA A 565 11.07 -16.36 7.24
N ASN A 566 11.54 -17.58 6.99
CA ASN A 566 12.26 -18.42 7.93
C ASN A 566 13.46 -19.09 7.21
N PRO A 567 14.70 -18.60 7.42
CA PRO A 567 15.88 -19.10 6.76
C PRO A 567 16.60 -20.24 7.54
N ALA A 568 15.93 -20.88 8.50
CA ALA A 568 16.54 -21.93 9.36
C ALA A 568 17.26 -23.03 8.56
N PHE A 569 16.78 -23.31 7.35
CA PHE A 569 17.25 -24.40 6.48
C PHE A 569 18.32 -23.94 5.46
N CYS A 570 18.80 -22.71 5.59
CA CYS A 570 19.77 -22.09 4.70
C CYS A 570 21.19 -22.08 5.28
N ALA A 571 22.18 -21.82 4.39
CA ALA A 571 23.53 -21.50 4.83
C ALA A 571 23.56 -20.23 5.71
N PRO A 572 24.54 -20.09 6.65
CA PRO A 572 24.60 -18.95 7.56
C PRO A 572 24.62 -17.57 6.89
N SER A 573 25.19 -17.46 5.69
CA SER A 573 25.20 -16.20 4.93
C SER A 573 23.79 -15.76 4.50
N VAL A 574 22.94 -16.71 4.09
CA VAL A 574 21.54 -16.44 3.75
C VAL A 574 20.73 -16.15 5.03
N GLN A 575 20.99 -16.90 6.12
CA GLN A 575 20.36 -16.62 7.42
C GLN A 575 20.59 -15.18 7.88
N ALA A 576 21.81 -14.66 7.70
CA ALA A 576 22.17 -13.29 8.07
C ALA A 576 21.40 -12.24 7.27
N SER A 577 21.12 -12.49 5.98
CA SER A 577 20.37 -11.56 5.13
C SER A 577 18.85 -11.56 5.42
N PHE A 578 18.33 -12.58 6.09
CA PHE A 578 16.94 -12.67 6.53
C PHE A 578 16.78 -12.44 8.05
N SER A 579 17.63 -11.63 8.65
CA SER A 579 17.51 -11.31 10.07
C SER A 579 16.21 -10.56 10.40
N ARG A 580 15.89 -10.47 11.69
CA ARG A 580 14.77 -9.67 12.22
C ARG A 580 14.91 -8.15 12.00
N ASN A 581 16.03 -7.68 11.47
CA ASN A 581 16.28 -6.30 11.07
C ASN A 581 16.24 -6.10 9.54
N ALA A 582 16.05 -7.17 8.78
CA ALA A 582 15.90 -7.11 7.32
C ALA A 582 14.42 -6.91 6.96
N TYR A 583 14.16 -6.03 6.00
CA TYR A 583 12.79 -5.61 5.62
C TYR A 583 11.90 -6.80 5.20
N HIS A 584 12.45 -7.79 4.50
CA HIS A 584 11.76 -9.04 4.15
C HIS A 584 12.34 -10.26 4.88
N GLY A 585 12.91 -10.05 6.05
CA GLY A 585 13.52 -11.10 6.89
C GLY A 585 12.53 -11.80 7.82
N THR A 586 13.01 -12.20 9.00
CA THR A 586 12.17 -12.79 10.06
C THR A 586 11.36 -11.71 10.78
N VAL A 587 10.46 -11.07 10.06
CA VAL A 587 9.58 -9.98 10.52
C VAL A 587 8.13 -10.32 10.21
N VAL A 588 7.18 -9.62 10.83
CA VAL A 588 5.75 -9.78 10.59
C VAL A 588 5.25 -8.61 9.75
N TRP A 589 4.59 -8.91 8.64
CA TRP A 589 3.90 -7.94 7.80
C TRP A 589 2.39 -8.04 8.01
N SER A 590 1.77 -6.91 8.35
CA SER A 590 0.34 -6.84 8.65
C SER A 590 -0.52 -7.41 7.51
N TRP A 591 -0.29 -6.94 6.28
CA TRP A 591 -1.07 -7.37 5.12
C TRP A 591 -0.84 -8.84 4.72
N GLN A 592 0.34 -9.41 4.96
CA GLN A 592 0.62 -10.82 4.67
C GLN A 592 -0.22 -11.74 5.58
N GLN A 593 -0.38 -11.38 6.84
CA GLN A 593 -1.30 -12.08 7.74
C GLN A 593 -2.75 -11.94 7.26
N ALA A 594 -3.15 -10.74 6.83
CA ALA A 594 -4.49 -10.50 6.30
C ALA A 594 -4.76 -11.29 5.00
N LEU A 595 -3.77 -11.34 4.09
CA LEU A 595 -3.82 -12.13 2.85
C LEU A 595 -4.04 -13.61 3.17
N PHE A 596 -3.23 -14.15 4.07
CA PHE A 596 -3.31 -15.55 4.49
C PHE A 596 -4.65 -15.86 5.16
N ALA A 597 -5.12 -14.99 6.07
CA ALA A 597 -6.40 -15.13 6.73
C ALA A 597 -7.58 -15.12 5.74
N ALA A 598 -7.54 -14.21 4.75
CA ALA A 598 -8.55 -14.15 3.69
C ALA A 598 -8.51 -15.41 2.79
N GLY A 599 -7.31 -15.91 2.48
CA GLY A 599 -7.12 -17.16 1.75
C GLY A 599 -7.71 -18.36 2.49
N VAL A 600 -7.43 -18.52 3.78
CA VAL A 600 -7.99 -19.58 4.62
C VAL A 600 -9.54 -19.51 4.65
N VAL A 601 -10.11 -18.32 4.81
CA VAL A 601 -11.57 -18.12 4.77
C VAL A 601 -12.16 -18.53 3.41
N ARG A 602 -11.49 -18.17 2.32
CA ARG A 602 -11.90 -18.55 0.97
C ARG A 602 -11.91 -20.06 0.78
N GLN A 603 -10.84 -20.77 1.21
CA GLN A 603 -10.76 -22.23 1.12
C GLN A 603 -11.80 -22.92 2.03
N LEU A 604 -12.04 -22.42 3.24
CA LEU A 604 -13.09 -22.94 4.14
C LEU A 604 -14.50 -22.84 3.54
N ALA A 605 -14.76 -21.89 2.65
CA ALA A 605 -16.04 -21.74 1.97
C ALA A 605 -16.29 -22.81 0.88
N ARG A 606 -15.28 -23.55 0.43
CA ARG A 606 -15.40 -24.61 -0.58
C ARG A 606 -16.10 -25.85 -0.01
N SER A 607 -16.96 -26.46 -0.80
CA SER A 607 -17.72 -27.65 -0.42
C SER A 607 -17.03 -28.98 -0.78
N ASP A 608 -16.03 -28.93 -1.66
CA ASP A 608 -15.31 -30.09 -2.22
C ASP A 608 -14.13 -30.55 -1.37
N LEU A 609 -13.74 -29.80 -0.33
CA LEU A 609 -12.60 -30.16 0.51
C LEU A 609 -12.93 -31.29 1.49
N PRO A 610 -12.01 -32.27 1.67
CA PRO A 610 -12.15 -33.36 2.68
C PRO A 610 -12.24 -32.80 4.11
N ALA A 611 -12.89 -33.54 4.99
CA ALA A 611 -13.09 -33.16 6.39
C ALA A 611 -11.76 -32.92 7.14
N ALA A 612 -10.72 -33.71 6.86
CA ALA A 612 -9.39 -33.54 7.45
C ALA A 612 -8.77 -32.19 7.06
N VAL A 613 -8.80 -31.83 5.77
CA VAL A 613 -8.27 -30.55 5.26
C VAL A 613 -9.04 -29.37 5.86
N ARG A 614 -10.38 -29.49 5.99
CA ARG A 614 -11.19 -28.47 6.68
C ARG A 614 -10.80 -28.31 8.15
N ALA A 615 -10.49 -29.42 8.83
CA ALA A 615 -10.04 -29.37 10.22
C ALA A 615 -8.69 -28.64 10.36
N HIS A 616 -7.74 -28.89 9.44
CA HIS A 616 -6.46 -28.20 9.39
C HIS A 616 -6.63 -26.71 9.07
N LEU A 617 -7.44 -26.34 8.07
CA LEU A 617 -7.80 -24.95 7.79
C LEU A 617 -8.40 -24.24 9.01
N ALA A 618 -9.30 -24.91 9.73
CA ALA A 618 -9.91 -24.35 10.93
C ALA A 618 -8.88 -24.19 12.08
N ALA A 619 -7.93 -25.12 12.21
CA ALA A 619 -6.83 -25.01 13.16
C ALA A 619 -5.91 -23.83 12.78
N ALA A 620 -5.47 -23.75 11.52
CA ALA A 620 -4.65 -22.66 11.00
C ALA A 620 -5.32 -21.30 11.20
N GLN A 621 -6.64 -21.20 10.93
CA GLN A 621 -7.41 -19.99 11.20
C GLN A 621 -7.33 -19.58 12.68
N ARG A 622 -7.51 -20.53 13.61
CA ARG A 622 -7.45 -20.21 15.05
C ARG A 622 -6.07 -19.73 15.46
N THR A 623 -5.00 -20.42 15.01
CA THR A 623 -3.61 -20.08 15.32
C THR A 623 -3.27 -18.68 14.80
N LEU A 624 -3.55 -18.41 13.53
CA LEU A 624 -3.26 -17.11 12.92
C LEU A 624 -4.04 -15.98 13.59
N TRP A 625 -5.34 -16.17 13.86
CA TRP A 625 -6.14 -15.13 14.51
C TRP A 625 -5.79 -14.92 15.98
N ALA A 626 -5.27 -15.91 16.68
CA ALA A 626 -4.74 -15.70 18.03
C ALA A 626 -3.56 -14.73 18.03
N ALA A 627 -2.66 -14.85 17.05
CA ALA A 627 -1.53 -13.95 16.88
C ALA A 627 -1.97 -12.56 16.40
N ILE A 628 -2.90 -12.47 15.42
CA ILE A 628 -3.45 -11.18 14.95
C ILE A 628 -4.13 -10.42 16.11
N ASP A 629 -4.90 -11.09 16.95
CA ASP A 629 -5.57 -10.47 18.10
C ASP A 629 -4.55 -9.98 19.13
N ALA A 630 -3.50 -10.76 19.40
CA ALA A 630 -2.43 -10.41 20.34
C ALA A 630 -1.62 -9.18 19.86
N THR A 631 -1.57 -8.94 18.55
CA THR A 631 -0.80 -7.85 17.94
C THR A 631 -1.67 -6.73 17.39
N SER A 632 -2.93 -6.64 17.84
CA SER A 632 -3.89 -5.64 17.34
C SER A 632 -3.43 -4.17 17.54
N SER A 633 -2.57 -3.90 18.52
CA SER A 633 -2.03 -2.56 18.77
C SER A 633 -1.07 -2.06 17.68
N VAL A 634 -0.47 -2.96 16.90
CA VAL A 634 0.48 -2.65 15.82
C VAL A 634 -0.04 -3.06 14.44
N SER A 635 -1.27 -3.56 14.33
CA SER A 635 -1.84 -4.08 13.07
C SER A 635 -1.98 -3.03 11.96
N ASN A 636 -1.98 -1.74 12.31
CA ASN A 636 -2.02 -0.63 11.35
C ASN A 636 -0.64 -0.23 10.82
N SER A 637 0.45 -0.67 11.47
CA SER A 637 1.81 -0.52 10.94
C SER A 637 2.02 -1.43 9.73
N GLU A 638 2.96 -1.08 8.87
CA GLU A 638 3.34 -1.92 7.74
C GLU A 638 3.87 -3.26 8.21
N LEU A 639 4.88 -3.21 9.09
CA LEU A 639 5.54 -4.38 9.63
C LEU A 639 6.06 -4.10 11.05
N TRP A 640 6.36 -5.18 11.77
CA TRP A 640 7.04 -5.12 13.04
C TRP A 640 8.02 -6.28 13.19
N SER A 641 8.96 -6.09 14.09
CA SER A 641 9.97 -7.08 14.48
C SER A 641 9.61 -7.71 15.82
N TRP A 642 10.55 -8.46 16.37
CA TRP A 642 10.38 -9.14 17.64
C TRP A 642 11.66 -9.12 18.46
N SER A 643 11.51 -9.27 19.77
CA SER A 643 12.54 -9.66 20.73
C SER A 643 12.12 -10.93 21.42
N TYR A 644 13.08 -11.63 22.07
CA TYR A 644 12.81 -12.83 22.81
C TYR A 644 13.34 -12.68 24.23
N ALA A 645 12.47 -12.77 25.23
CA ALA A 645 12.81 -12.66 26.63
C ALA A 645 11.88 -13.54 27.47
N ASP A 646 12.41 -14.12 28.53
CA ASP A 646 11.66 -14.96 29.48
C ASP A 646 10.89 -16.13 28.82
N GLY A 647 11.44 -16.65 27.70
CA GLY A 647 10.86 -17.75 26.97
C GLY A 647 9.75 -17.37 25.98
N HIS A 648 9.50 -16.09 25.74
CA HIS A 648 8.41 -15.57 24.93
C HIS A 648 8.87 -14.55 23.88
N TYR A 649 8.18 -14.56 22.73
CA TYR A 649 8.31 -13.49 21.72
C TYR A 649 7.54 -12.26 22.17
N GLN A 650 8.15 -11.09 21.99
CA GLN A 650 7.59 -9.79 22.32
C GLN A 650 7.66 -8.88 21.09
N ILE A 651 6.63 -8.06 20.86
CA ILE A 651 6.62 -7.07 19.77
C ILE A 651 7.79 -6.10 19.95
N ALA A 652 8.55 -5.89 18.89
CA ALA A 652 9.56 -4.85 18.81
C ALA A 652 9.33 -3.99 17.56
N PRO A 653 9.51 -2.67 17.62
CA PRO A 653 9.44 -1.83 16.44
C PRO A 653 10.47 -2.29 15.40
N PHE A 654 10.08 -2.31 14.13
CA PHE A 654 11.01 -2.59 13.05
C PHE A 654 12.08 -1.49 13.00
N GLY A 655 13.31 -1.84 12.73
CA GLY A 655 14.41 -0.88 12.65
C GLY A 655 14.93 -0.35 14.00
N SER A 656 14.45 -0.85 15.16
CA SER A 656 14.86 -0.37 16.50
C SER A 656 16.37 -0.42 16.77
N ALA A 657 17.14 -1.11 15.95
CA ALA A 657 18.61 -1.15 15.98
C ALA A 657 19.28 -0.20 14.97
N ALA A 658 18.52 0.52 14.13
CA ALA A 658 19.04 1.40 13.08
C ALA A 658 18.65 2.87 13.32
N ALA A 659 19.36 3.81 12.70
CA ALA A 659 19.08 5.24 12.82
C ALA A 659 17.72 5.69 12.23
N ASP A 660 17.12 4.86 11.38
CA ASP A 660 15.86 5.12 10.65
C ASP A 660 14.60 4.48 11.28
N VAL A 661 14.71 4.06 12.52
CA VAL A 661 13.70 3.34 13.29
C VAL A 661 12.28 3.92 13.19
N ASP A 662 12.18 5.22 13.07
CA ASP A 662 10.93 5.95 13.33
C ASP A 662 10.24 6.37 12.03
N GLU A 663 10.61 5.78 10.90
CA GLU A 663 10.14 6.23 9.59
C GLU A 663 9.15 5.28 8.95
N SER A 664 8.90 4.13 9.58
CA SER A 664 7.92 3.17 9.08
C SER A 664 6.52 3.69 9.42
N ASP A 665 5.86 4.11 8.59
CA ASP A 665 4.51 4.07 8.08
C ASP A 665 3.39 4.06 9.09
N ALA A 666 3.21 5.19 9.75
CA ALA A 666 2.05 5.48 10.59
C ALA A 666 0.69 5.27 9.88
N ALA A 667 0.68 5.15 8.56
CA ALA A 667 -0.50 4.85 7.75
C ALA A 667 -0.10 4.09 6.49
N GLN A 668 -0.62 2.85 6.33
CA GLN A 668 -0.39 1.99 5.17
C GLN A 668 -1.71 1.50 4.59
N LEU A 669 -1.84 1.54 3.26
CA LEU A 669 -3.06 1.15 2.56
C LEU A 669 -3.40 -0.32 2.82
N TRP A 670 -2.47 -1.22 2.61
CA TRP A 670 -2.68 -2.66 2.77
C TRP A 670 -2.86 -3.10 4.22
N SER A 671 -2.39 -2.32 5.21
CA SER A 671 -2.66 -2.59 6.63
C SER A 671 -4.10 -2.29 7.03
N THR A 672 -4.88 -1.57 6.19
CA THR A 672 -6.32 -1.34 6.41
C THR A 672 -7.19 -2.57 6.07
N ALA A 673 -6.60 -3.65 5.57
CA ALA A 673 -7.30 -4.86 5.12
C ALA A 673 -8.21 -5.48 6.19
N TYR A 674 -7.91 -5.29 7.48
CA TYR A 674 -8.74 -5.77 8.59
C TYR A 674 -10.10 -5.06 8.71
N LEU A 675 -10.36 -4.03 7.93
CA LEU A 675 -11.72 -3.51 7.75
C LEU A 675 -12.65 -4.54 7.11
N ALA A 676 -12.11 -5.46 6.29
CA ALA A 676 -12.85 -6.49 5.56
C ALA A 676 -12.50 -7.91 6.02
N VAL A 677 -11.22 -8.18 6.31
CA VAL A 677 -10.73 -9.52 6.65
C VAL A 677 -11.17 -9.89 8.06
N ARG A 678 -11.91 -10.99 8.16
CA ARG A 678 -12.52 -11.47 9.41
C ARG A 678 -12.42 -12.98 9.53
N ARG A 679 -12.44 -13.49 10.75
CA ARG A 679 -12.54 -14.93 10.98
C ARG A 679 -13.94 -15.45 10.62
N THR A 680 -14.00 -16.63 10.04
CA THR A 680 -15.26 -17.34 9.83
C THR A 680 -15.61 -18.12 11.09
N VAL A 681 -16.84 -18.03 11.56
CA VAL A 681 -17.33 -18.91 12.62
C VAL A 681 -17.66 -20.27 11.97
N VAL A 682 -16.75 -21.23 12.09
CA VAL A 682 -17.04 -22.62 11.70
C VAL A 682 -17.91 -23.21 12.79
N ALA A 683 -19.18 -23.44 12.49
CA ALA A 683 -20.07 -24.22 13.40
C ALA A 683 -19.54 -25.65 13.48
N VAL A 684 -18.90 -25.98 14.59
CA VAL A 684 -18.57 -27.37 14.93
C VAL A 684 -19.84 -27.98 15.46
N GLY A 685 -20.57 -28.74 14.64
CA GLY A 685 -21.70 -29.52 15.09
C GLY A 685 -22.69 -29.90 14.00
N ALA A 686 -22.90 -31.23 13.92
CA ALA A 686 -24.00 -31.97 13.34
C ALA A 686 -24.02 -32.20 11.81
N ALA A 687 -23.75 -33.44 11.47
CA ALA A 687 -24.16 -34.04 10.22
C ALA A 687 -25.69 -33.94 10.07
N SER A 688 -26.16 -32.99 9.24
CA SER A 688 -27.42 -33.07 8.49
C SER A 688 -27.58 -31.78 7.66
N GLY A 689 -27.88 -31.93 6.39
CA GLY A 689 -27.98 -30.92 5.34
C GLY A 689 -28.68 -29.61 5.74
N ALA A 690 -27.87 -28.61 6.03
CA ALA A 690 -28.33 -27.24 6.12
C ALA A 690 -27.28 -26.29 5.45
N ARG A 691 -27.76 -25.41 4.62
CA ARG A 691 -26.98 -24.36 3.93
C ARG A 691 -26.19 -23.54 4.96
N LEU A 692 -24.89 -23.42 4.75
CA LEU A 692 -24.00 -22.58 5.56
C LEU A 692 -24.48 -21.12 5.49
N ALA A 693 -24.98 -20.60 6.60
CA ALA A 693 -25.20 -19.16 6.76
C ALA A 693 -23.91 -18.55 7.32
N VAL A 694 -23.24 -17.74 6.53
CA VAL A 694 -22.10 -16.94 6.99
C VAL A 694 -22.63 -15.86 7.93
N ARG A 695 -22.41 -16.03 9.24
CA ARG A 695 -22.66 -14.98 10.24
C ARG A 695 -21.33 -14.30 10.59
N THR A 696 -21.18 -13.07 10.19
CA THR A 696 -20.12 -12.18 10.65
C THR A 696 -20.52 -11.56 11.99
N ARG A 697 -19.76 -11.78 13.05
CA ARG A 697 -19.90 -11.00 14.30
C ARG A 697 -19.07 -9.73 14.20
N ALA A 698 -19.72 -8.59 14.31
CA ALA A 698 -19.03 -7.32 14.60
C ALA A 698 -18.44 -7.40 16.03
N ARG A 699 -17.24 -6.86 16.20
CA ARG A 699 -16.64 -6.67 17.52
C ARG A 699 -17.40 -5.57 18.23
N ASP A 700 -18.24 -5.91 19.20
CA ASP A 700 -18.67 -4.96 20.21
C ASP A 700 -17.56 -4.87 21.26
N SER A 701 -16.76 -3.81 21.20
CA SER A 701 -15.88 -3.42 22.29
C SER A 701 -16.75 -2.73 23.36
N MET A 702 -17.29 -3.49 24.27
CA MET A 702 -17.80 -2.91 25.52
C MET A 702 -16.60 -2.53 26.40
N THR A 703 -16.42 -1.25 26.59
CA THR A 703 -15.64 -0.63 27.66
C THR A 703 -16.20 -1.07 29.02
N ALA A 704 -15.49 -1.98 29.68
CA ALA A 704 -15.68 -2.22 31.11
C ALA A 704 -14.74 -1.28 31.86
N ASN A 705 -15.19 -0.09 32.17
CA ASN A 705 -14.62 0.74 33.26
C ASN A 705 -15.61 1.85 33.66
N GLU A 706 -16.64 1.45 34.41
CA GLU A 706 -17.39 2.36 35.27
C GLU A 706 -18.19 1.52 36.29
N ALA A 707 -17.52 1.04 37.32
CA ALA A 707 -18.16 0.61 38.57
C ALA A 707 -17.08 0.37 39.64
N ALA A 708 -16.48 1.46 40.15
CA ALA A 708 -15.83 1.46 41.46
C ALA A 708 -15.61 2.88 41.89
N LEU A 709 -16.67 3.56 42.31
CA LEU A 709 -16.67 4.70 43.24
C LEU A 709 -18.14 5.07 43.57
N GLN A 710 -18.72 4.32 44.49
CA GLN A 710 -19.66 4.78 45.52
C GLN A 710 -19.47 3.91 46.75
#